data_7a0773fcd5657cecf37ab4b43facd542
#
_entry.id   7a0773fcd5657cecf37ab4b43facd542
#
_cell.length_a   1.000
_cell.length_b   1.000
_cell.length_c   1.000
_cell.angle_alpha   90.00
_cell.angle_beta   90.00
_cell.angle_gamma   90.00
#
_symmetry.space_group_name_H-M   'P 1'
#
loop_
_entity.id
_entity.type
_entity.pdbx_description
1 polymer ?
#
loop_
_entity_poly.entity_id
_entity_poly.type
_entity_poly.pdbx_seq_one_letter_code
_entity_poly.pdbx_strand_id
1 'polypeptide(L)'
;GLTSADRNTIGVFPLKGKILNVRGETAVTISKNQEVNNIKKILGLETGKVYETMEDVHKNLRYSKVIFMTDQDLDGSHIKGLCINLFQNEWTSLTHIPGFIGFMNTPILKAKKGSQELKFYNEGEYNAWKEANPGAKGWTVKYYKGLGTSTKTEFREYFEEKKFVGFSYTGQSSDDAIDLVFNKKRPDDRKHWLENVYDRKSYVDTSKPMISYEEFINKELIHFSKYDCDRSIPNLMDGLKISLRKILYSAFKKRLNSEIKVAQFSGYVSENSCYHHGEESLNQAIVGMAQNFVGSNNINVLVPAGQFGSRIEGGKDASSPRYIFTRLEKITRILYPEQDDCILKYLDDDGTIVEPRYYVPIIPMVLVNGSSGIGTGFSSDVMCYNPCDIIAYLKQKLQKQPTSDITFMPYYEGFNGTIEKVTDKKGQDKFLFKGVYHKIDADTVRVTELPVGFWTQDFKELLNNLQKDKDKDGNKIVPLIKEVIENYTDSTVDFLITFTKGKLGELESSPADYGCNMLEKTLKLYNTQTDTNMHLFDYDDKLKKYDDVEDIINDYYEIRLEHYDMRKDYLVENLERELMILTNKARYIQELLDGTIDLRKKKKEEITELLSDKDYEQIDDDVDYKYLVKMPMDSVSEENVEKLLNERNSKAEQLEQIKNTTIEQMWMTELEILEQEYQEYLKERKRITSGEQTNQKNAKATITKTGVKKIVKKTTNAKKVAIEFVEK
;
A
#
# COMPACT_ATOMS: atom_id res chain seq x y z
N GLY A 1 26.11 10.57 -25.27
CA GLY A 1 26.75 9.36 -25.75
C GLY A 1 26.85 9.24 -27.26
N LEU A 2 26.03 9.97 -28.05
CA LEU A 2 26.05 9.86 -29.53
C LEU A 2 27.39 10.30 -30.14
N THR A 3 27.93 9.49 -31.05
CA THR A 3 29.09 9.86 -31.87
C THR A 3 28.73 10.99 -32.82
N SER A 4 29.72 11.63 -33.46
CA SER A 4 29.46 12.66 -34.48
C SER A 4 28.70 12.11 -35.70
N ALA A 5 28.94 10.86 -36.09
CA ALA A 5 28.19 10.18 -37.14
C ALA A 5 26.72 9.92 -36.72
N ASP A 6 26.50 9.45 -35.49
CA ASP A 6 25.14 9.17 -34.98
C ASP A 6 24.28 10.42 -34.90
N ARG A 7 24.86 11.59 -34.60
CA ARG A 7 24.13 12.87 -34.55
C ARG A 7 23.52 13.30 -35.87
N ASN A 8 24.05 12.81 -36.98
CA ASN A 8 23.51 13.11 -38.29
C ASN A 8 22.33 12.21 -38.67
N THR A 9 22.16 11.07 -37.99
CA THR A 9 21.17 10.03 -38.34
C THR A 9 20.19 9.70 -37.22
N ILE A 10 20.51 10.03 -35.98
CA ILE A 10 19.68 9.70 -34.82
C ILE A 10 19.10 10.99 -34.22
N GLY A 11 17.76 11.10 -34.21
CA GLY A 11 17.02 12.09 -33.44
C GLY A 11 16.63 11.52 -32.09
N VAL A 12 16.57 12.37 -31.05
CA VAL A 12 16.14 11.98 -29.71
C VAL A 12 14.96 12.84 -29.30
N PHE A 13 13.86 12.21 -28.84
CA PHE A 13 12.69 12.87 -28.31
C PHE A 13 12.43 12.40 -26.88
N PRO A 14 12.50 13.28 -25.85
CA PRO A 14 12.24 12.92 -24.48
C PRO A 14 10.73 12.81 -24.20
N LEU A 15 10.29 11.68 -23.68
CA LEU A 15 8.95 11.51 -23.12
C LEU A 15 8.95 12.03 -21.66
N LYS A 16 7.84 12.65 -21.23
CA LYS A 16 7.68 13.13 -19.85
C LYS A 16 7.24 12.05 -18.87
N GLY A 17 6.96 10.86 -19.37
CA GLY A 17 6.44 9.71 -18.60
C GLY A 17 5.55 8.82 -19.46
N LYS A 18 4.51 8.23 -18.87
CA LYS A 18 3.53 7.41 -19.58
C LYS A 18 2.72 8.25 -20.55
N ILE A 19 2.68 7.86 -21.82
CA ILE A 19 1.84 8.52 -22.82
C ILE A 19 0.39 8.08 -22.70
N LEU A 20 -0.51 8.83 -23.35
CA LEU A 20 -1.93 8.52 -23.40
C LEU A 20 -2.18 7.13 -23.98
N ASN A 21 -2.99 6.30 -23.29
CA ASN A 21 -3.59 5.14 -23.93
C ASN A 21 -4.66 5.61 -24.94
N VAL A 22 -4.32 5.64 -26.19
CA VAL A 22 -5.16 6.18 -27.28
C VAL A 22 -6.34 5.27 -27.63
N ARG A 23 -6.27 3.98 -27.25
CA ARG A 23 -7.29 3.00 -27.64
C ARG A 23 -8.61 3.28 -26.92
N GLY A 24 -9.65 3.51 -27.75
CA GLY A 24 -10.97 3.89 -27.25
C GLY A 24 -11.14 5.36 -26.88
N GLU A 25 -10.13 6.20 -27.16
CA GLU A 25 -10.25 7.65 -27.05
C GLU A 25 -10.84 8.26 -28.32
N THR A 26 -11.44 9.46 -28.19
CA THR A 26 -11.96 10.18 -29.34
C THR A 26 -10.80 10.84 -30.13
N ALA A 27 -10.97 11.00 -31.45
CA ALA A 27 -10.01 11.70 -32.30
C ALA A 27 -9.68 13.12 -31.78
N VAL A 28 -10.68 13.78 -31.15
CA VAL A 28 -10.49 15.12 -30.53
C VAL A 28 -9.56 15.04 -29.33
N THR A 29 -9.70 14.03 -28.48
CA THR A 29 -8.82 13.82 -27.31
C THR A 29 -7.40 13.55 -27.75
N ILE A 30 -7.20 12.64 -28.72
CA ILE A 30 -5.89 12.29 -29.28
C ILE A 30 -5.24 13.53 -29.92
N SER A 31 -5.98 14.31 -30.71
CA SER A 31 -5.47 15.51 -31.38
C SER A 31 -5.08 16.66 -30.43
N LYS A 32 -5.61 16.68 -29.22
CA LYS A 32 -5.25 17.64 -28.16
C LYS A 32 -3.99 17.21 -27.40
N ASN A 33 -3.59 15.94 -27.47
CA ASN A 33 -2.42 15.45 -26.75
C ASN A 33 -1.12 15.97 -27.38
N GLN A 34 -0.37 16.75 -26.62
CA GLN A 34 0.83 17.43 -27.11
C GLN A 34 1.95 16.46 -27.47
N GLU A 35 2.13 15.36 -26.71
CA GLU A 35 3.20 14.38 -26.95
C GLU A 35 2.92 13.59 -28.23
N VAL A 36 1.69 13.13 -28.44
CA VAL A 36 1.27 12.46 -29.68
C VAL A 36 1.46 13.37 -30.89
N ASN A 37 1.07 14.65 -30.78
CA ASN A 37 1.28 15.63 -31.84
C ASN A 37 2.76 15.88 -32.16
N ASN A 38 3.60 15.91 -31.12
CA ASN A 38 5.03 16.08 -31.32
C ASN A 38 5.65 14.87 -32.02
N ILE A 39 5.33 13.63 -31.62
CA ILE A 39 5.75 12.40 -32.26
C ILE A 39 5.35 12.41 -33.75
N LYS A 40 4.07 12.73 -34.01
CA LYS A 40 3.54 12.83 -35.38
C LYS A 40 4.31 13.83 -36.24
N LYS A 41 4.56 15.03 -35.72
CA LYS A 41 5.31 16.08 -36.44
C LYS A 41 6.78 15.71 -36.69
N ILE A 42 7.44 15.10 -35.67
CA ILE A 42 8.86 14.72 -35.76
C ILE A 42 9.06 13.63 -36.81
N LEU A 43 8.21 12.62 -36.82
CA LEU A 43 8.29 11.51 -37.76
C LEU A 43 7.74 11.88 -39.15
N GLY A 44 6.89 12.91 -39.27
CA GLY A 44 6.19 13.26 -40.50
C GLY A 44 4.98 12.38 -40.77
N LEU A 45 4.34 11.85 -39.75
CA LEU A 45 3.18 10.96 -39.85
C LEU A 45 1.92 11.75 -40.25
N GLU A 46 1.16 11.18 -41.19
CA GLU A 46 -0.13 11.73 -41.62
C GLU A 46 -1.29 10.84 -41.12
N THR A 47 -2.35 11.46 -40.60
CA THR A 47 -3.52 10.72 -40.09
C THR A 47 -4.22 10.00 -41.26
N GLY A 48 -4.53 8.72 -41.06
CA GLY A 48 -5.23 7.88 -42.06
C GLY A 48 -4.35 7.39 -43.21
N LYS A 49 -3.06 7.74 -43.25
CA LYS A 49 -2.14 7.25 -44.27
C LYS A 49 -1.65 5.85 -43.93
N VAL A 50 -1.62 5.00 -44.94
CA VAL A 50 -1.10 3.63 -44.90
C VAL A 50 0.31 3.61 -45.39
N TYR A 51 1.20 2.88 -44.73
CA TYR A 51 2.60 2.67 -45.10
C TYR A 51 2.81 1.15 -45.18
N GLU A 52 2.93 0.59 -46.37
CA GLU A 52 2.93 -0.87 -46.55
C GLU A 52 4.34 -1.46 -46.56
N THR A 53 5.33 -0.66 -46.98
CA THR A 53 6.71 -1.13 -47.17
C THR A 53 7.72 -0.19 -46.54
N MET A 54 8.96 -0.68 -46.34
CA MET A 54 10.09 0.19 -45.96
C MET A 54 10.41 1.26 -47.00
N GLU A 55 10.10 1.04 -48.27
CA GLU A 55 10.23 2.05 -49.30
C GLU A 55 9.27 3.20 -49.12
N ASP A 56 8.02 2.88 -48.73
CA ASP A 56 7.03 3.90 -48.39
C ASP A 56 7.45 4.71 -47.15
N VAL A 57 8.03 4.04 -46.15
CA VAL A 57 8.59 4.70 -44.96
C VAL A 57 9.72 5.66 -45.37
N HIS A 58 10.70 5.21 -46.18
CA HIS A 58 11.82 6.06 -46.64
C HIS A 58 11.35 7.25 -47.46
N LYS A 59 10.33 7.09 -48.26
CA LYS A 59 9.77 8.15 -49.11
C LYS A 59 8.98 9.20 -48.36
N ASN A 60 8.23 8.78 -47.34
CA ASN A 60 7.20 9.61 -46.71
C ASN A 60 7.56 10.07 -45.29
N LEU A 61 8.41 9.36 -44.58
CA LEU A 61 8.78 9.68 -43.20
C LEU A 61 10.20 10.25 -43.10
N ARG A 62 10.43 11.01 -42.02
CA ARG A 62 11.75 11.61 -41.77
C ARG A 62 12.75 10.62 -41.18
N TYR A 63 12.24 9.54 -40.56
CA TYR A 63 13.01 8.48 -39.92
C TYR A 63 12.49 7.13 -40.35
N SER A 64 13.40 6.22 -40.63
CA SER A 64 13.09 4.86 -41.09
C SER A 64 12.89 3.87 -39.94
N LYS A 65 13.12 4.29 -38.70
CA LYS A 65 13.02 3.43 -37.53
C LYS A 65 12.69 4.25 -36.28
N VAL A 66 11.90 3.66 -35.37
CA VAL A 66 11.57 4.20 -34.04
C VAL A 66 12.11 3.25 -32.98
N ILE A 67 13.01 3.73 -32.12
CA ILE A 67 13.63 2.93 -31.07
C ILE A 67 13.22 3.51 -29.71
N PHE A 68 12.54 2.71 -28.90
CA PHE A 68 12.21 3.08 -27.53
C PHE A 68 13.42 2.88 -26.63
N MET A 69 13.74 3.87 -25.85
CA MET A 69 14.76 3.81 -24.81
C MET A 69 14.11 4.20 -23.50
N THR A 70 13.71 3.20 -22.73
CA THR A 70 13.04 3.33 -21.43
C THR A 70 13.92 2.75 -20.34
N ASP A 71 13.60 3.06 -19.09
CA ASP A 71 14.14 2.32 -17.95
C ASP A 71 13.86 0.82 -18.12
N GLN A 72 14.71 -0.04 -17.61
CA GLN A 72 14.54 -1.50 -17.71
C GLN A 72 13.71 -2.05 -16.53
N ASP A 73 12.92 -1.20 -15.92
CA ASP A 73 11.93 -1.56 -14.91
C ASP A 73 10.56 -1.88 -15.52
N LEU A 74 9.63 -2.29 -14.68
CA LEU A 74 8.27 -2.67 -15.10
C LEU A 74 7.50 -1.46 -15.67
N ASP A 75 7.69 -0.25 -15.13
CA ASP A 75 7.07 0.97 -15.65
C ASP A 75 7.62 1.34 -17.03
N GLY A 76 8.90 1.10 -17.28
CA GLY A 76 9.52 1.26 -18.61
C GLY A 76 8.95 0.29 -19.65
N SER A 77 8.64 -0.94 -19.25
CA SER A 77 7.95 -1.92 -20.12
C SER A 77 6.52 -1.46 -20.45
N HIS A 78 5.83 -0.84 -19.50
CA HIS A 78 4.51 -0.22 -19.76
C HIS A 78 4.60 0.95 -20.74
N ILE A 79 5.60 1.82 -20.62
CA ILE A 79 5.83 2.93 -21.57
C ILE A 79 6.06 2.39 -22.97
N LYS A 80 6.90 1.33 -23.14
CA LYS A 80 7.08 0.63 -24.42
C LYS A 80 5.76 0.13 -24.98
N GLY A 81 4.95 -0.53 -24.17
CA GLY A 81 3.65 -1.04 -24.56
C GLY A 81 2.67 0.06 -25.00
N LEU A 82 2.60 1.18 -24.28
CA LEU A 82 1.77 2.33 -24.66
C LEU A 82 2.21 2.95 -25.99
N CYS A 83 3.52 3.02 -26.24
CA CYS A 83 4.05 3.49 -27.51
C CYS A 83 3.71 2.54 -28.66
N ILE A 84 3.84 1.22 -28.47
CA ILE A 84 3.41 0.21 -29.45
C ILE A 84 1.92 0.37 -29.76
N ASN A 85 1.09 0.49 -28.70
CA ASN A 85 -0.33 0.70 -28.85
C ASN A 85 -0.70 1.99 -29.60
N LEU A 86 0.06 3.09 -29.41
CA LEU A 86 -0.12 4.31 -30.18
C LEU A 86 0.06 4.05 -31.70
N PHE A 87 1.14 3.39 -32.11
CA PHE A 87 1.40 3.09 -33.51
C PHE A 87 0.38 2.10 -34.08
N GLN A 88 0.01 1.07 -33.31
CA GLN A 88 -0.96 0.07 -33.75
C GLN A 88 -2.37 0.68 -33.92
N ASN A 89 -2.77 1.62 -33.06
CA ASN A 89 -4.08 2.26 -33.14
C ASN A 89 -4.18 3.32 -34.26
N GLU A 90 -3.14 4.14 -34.43
CA GLU A 90 -3.16 5.29 -35.35
C GLU A 90 -2.57 4.98 -36.75
N TRP A 91 -1.58 4.07 -36.83
CA TRP A 91 -0.86 3.70 -38.03
C TRP A 91 -0.54 2.20 -38.04
N THR A 92 -1.57 1.38 -38.03
CA THR A 92 -1.46 -0.09 -37.90
C THR A 92 -0.46 -0.69 -38.89
N SER A 93 -0.43 -0.22 -40.13
CA SER A 93 0.49 -0.71 -41.16
C SER A 93 1.96 -0.59 -40.78
N LEU A 94 2.35 0.42 -40.03
CA LEU A 94 3.74 0.59 -39.55
C LEU A 94 4.17 -0.51 -38.57
N THR A 95 3.24 -1.05 -37.79
CA THR A 95 3.54 -2.16 -36.88
C THR A 95 3.75 -3.49 -37.62
N HIS A 96 3.24 -3.58 -38.85
CA HIS A 96 3.44 -4.75 -39.72
C HIS A 96 4.81 -4.78 -40.39
N ILE A 97 5.50 -3.63 -40.45
CA ILE A 97 6.83 -3.54 -41.07
C ILE A 97 7.90 -4.05 -40.08
N PRO A 98 8.58 -5.19 -40.39
CA PRO A 98 9.53 -5.78 -39.46
C PRO A 98 10.65 -4.82 -39.08
N GLY A 99 10.87 -4.61 -37.78
CA GLY A 99 11.96 -3.78 -37.26
C GLY A 99 11.79 -2.27 -37.45
N PHE A 100 10.64 -1.77 -37.96
CA PHE A 100 10.35 -0.33 -37.94
C PHE A 100 10.24 0.18 -36.49
N ILE A 101 9.59 -0.59 -35.62
CA ILE A 101 9.54 -0.35 -34.19
C ILE A 101 10.49 -1.29 -33.47
N GLY A 102 11.24 -0.80 -32.52
CA GLY A 102 12.12 -1.58 -31.68
C GLY A 102 12.45 -0.87 -30.37
N PHE A 103 13.29 -1.47 -29.57
CA PHE A 103 13.80 -0.87 -28.35
C PHE A 103 15.29 -1.11 -28.17
N MET A 104 15.93 -0.20 -27.42
CA MET A 104 17.32 -0.38 -27.01
C MET A 104 17.32 -1.18 -25.72
N ASN A 105 17.97 -2.35 -25.75
CA ASN A 105 18.10 -3.20 -24.59
C ASN A 105 19.34 -2.78 -23.79
N THR A 106 19.12 -2.17 -22.60
CA THR A 106 20.18 -1.79 -21.67
C THR A 106 20.22 -2.77 -20.49
N PRO A 107 21.38 -3.06 -19.89
CA PRO A 107 21.46 -4.01 -18.79
C PRO A 107 20.75 -3.49 -17.54
N ILE A 108 20.02 -4.37 -16.83
CA ILE A 108 19.45 -4.08 -15.52
C ILE A 108 20.46 -4.27 -14.40
N LEU A 109 21.42 -5.21 -14.58
CA LEU A 109 22.49 -5.49 -13.63
C LEU A 109 23.81 -5.71 -14.38
N LYS A 110 24.89 -5.31 -13.74
CA LYS A 110 26.26 -5.69 -14.10
C LYS A 110 26.94 -6.33 -12.90
N ALA A 111 27.51 -7.51 -13.08
CA ALA A 111 28.36 -8.16 -12.08
C ALA A 111 29.82 -8.09 -12.56
N LYS A 112 30.72 -7.64 -11.65
CA LYS A 112 32.16 -7.45 -11.96
C LYS A 112 33.02 -8.19 -10.95
N LYS A 113 34.05 -8.93 -11.49
CA LYS A 113 35.08 -9.59 -10.71
C LYS A 113 36.42 -9.41 -11.40
N GLY A 114 37.26 -8.52 -10.83
CA GLY A 114 38.52 -8.14 -11.49
C GLY A 114 38.28 -7.50 -12.87
N SER A 115 38.82 -8.11 -13.94
CA SER A 115 38.60 -7.67 -15.31
C SER A 115 37.36 -8.28 -15.97
N GLN A 116 36.71 -9.26 -15.35
CA GLN A 116 35.52 -9.91 -15.90
C GLN A 116 34.29 -9.09 -15.58
N GLU A 117 33.46 -8.79 -16.57
CA GLU A 117 32.18 -8.10 -16.45
C GLU A 117 31.08 -8.91 -17.13
N LEU A 118 29.99 -9.16 -16.41
CA LEU A 118 28.78 -9.80 -16.92
C LEU A 118 27.64 -8.77 -16.92
N LYS A 119 26.86 -8.75 -17.99
CA LYS A 119 25.69 -7.88 -18.17
C LYS A 119 24.44 -8.75 -18.19
N PHE A 120 23.43 -8.40 -17.38
CA PHE A 120 22.14 -9.09 -17.34
C PHE A 120 21.05 -8.10 -17.80
N TYR A 121 20.17 -8.56 -18.67
CA TYR A 121 19.17 -7.74 -19.34
C TYR A 121 17.74 -7.97 -18.83
N ASN A 122 17.56 -9.00 -18.01
CA ASN A 122 16.33 -9.28 -17.26
C ASN A 122 16.67 -9.99 -15.93
N GLU A 123 15.72 -10.00 -15.00
CA GLU A 123 15.90 -10.65 -13.69
C GLU A 123 16.08 -12.16 -13.80
N GLY A 124 15.48 -12.80 -14.80
CA GLY A 124 15.62 -14.24 -15.03
C GLY A 124 17.07 -14.64 -15.32
N GLU A 125 17.78 -13.88 -16.16
CA GLU A 125 19.21 -14.11 -16.44
C GLU A 125 20.06 -13.96 -15.17
N TYR A 126 19.78 -12.95 -14.37
CA TYR A 126 20.52 -12.72 -13.10
C TYR A 126 20.24 -13.80 -12.07
N ASN A 127 19.00 -14.20 -11.90
CA ASN A 127 18.61 -15.25 -10.94
C ASN A 127 19.21 -16.62 -11.31
N ALA A 128 19.20 -16.98 -12.59
CA ALA A 128 19.85 -18.20 -13.06
C ALA A 128 21.37 -18.18 -12.80
N TRP A 129 22.01 -17.01 -13.00
CA TRP A 129 23.42 -16.85 -12.67
C TRP A 129 23.68 -16.93 -11.15
N LYS A 130 22.83 -16.34 -10.33
CA LYS A 130 22.91 -16.35 -8.86
C LYS A 130 22.77 -17.77 -8.31
N GLU A 131 21.85 -18.56 -8.85
CA GLU A 131 21.68 -19.98 -8.51
C GLU A 131 22.93 -20.79 -8.88
N ALA A 132 23.54 -20.53 -10.05
CA ALA A 132 24.77 -21.18 -10.50
C ALA A 132 26.03 -20.71 -9.72
N ASN A 133 25.97 -19.59 -9.01
CA ASN A 133 27.09 -18.99 -8.27
C ASN A 133 26.68 -18.65 -6.82
N PRO A 134 26.44 -19.62 -5.96
CA PRO A 134 25.98 -19.38 -4.60
C PRO A 134 26.90 -18.44 -3.80
N GLY A 135 26.31 -17.37 -3.25
CA GLY A 135 27.04 -16.38 -2.47
C GLY A 135 27.90 -15.42 -3.29
N ALA A 136 27.96 -15.56 -4.63
CA ALA A 136 28.66 -14.67 -5.58
C ALA A 136 30.02 -14.12 -5.07
N LYS A 137 30.84 -14.95 -4.40
CA LYS A 137 32.09 -14.54 -3.72
C LYS A 137 33.05 -13.82 -4.67
N GLY A 138 33.40 -12.59 -4.30
CA GLY A 138 34.32 -11.73 -5.05
C GLY A 138 33.70 -11.01 -6.25
N TRP A 139 32.39 -11.09 -6.44
CA TRP A 139 31.67 -10.29 -7.41
C TRP A 139 31.10 -9.03 -6.78
N THR A 140 31.22 -7.90 -7.47
CA THR A 140 30.52 -6.66 -7.14
C THR A 140 29.36 -6.51 -8.11
N VAL A 141 28.13 -6.43 -7.60
CA VAL A 141 26.92 -6.28 -8.41
C VAL A 141 26.49 -4.83 -8.38
N LYS A 142 26.24 -4.23 -9.56
CA LYS A 142 25.66 -2.89 -9.72
C LYS A 142 24.29 -3.05 -10.36
N TYR A 143 23.26 -2.59 -9.65
CA TYR A 143 21.88 -2.54 -10.13
C TYR A 143 21.57 -1.19 -10.78
N TYR A 144 20.90 -1.21 -11.93
CA TYR A 144 20.47 -0.03 -12.66
C TYR A 144 18.96 0.14 -12.51
N LYS A 145 18.55 0.90 -11.50
CA LYS A 145 17.11 1.17 -11.21
C LYS A 145 16.44 2.01 -12.30
N GLY A 146 17.20 2.63 -13.17
CA GLY A 146 16.75 3.40 -14.31
C GLY A 146 17.92 3.98 -15.09
N LEU A 147 17.64 4.60 -16.23
CA LEU A 147 18.65 5.24 -17.10
C LEU A 147 19.48 6.30 -16.36
N GLY A 148 18.88 6.96 -15.35
CA GLY A 148 19.55 7.96 -14.51
C GLY A 148 20.71 7.43 -13.68
N THR A 149 20.78 6.13 -13.43
CA THR A 149 21.88 5.48 -12.68
C THR A 149 23.10 5.17 -13.55
N SER A 150 22.96 5.27 -14.87
CA SER A 150 24.04 5.03 -15.83
C SER A 150 24.94 6.25 -15.95
N THR A 151 26.25 6.01 -16.00
CA THR A 151 27.28 7.02 -16.20
C THR A 151 27.38 7.44 -17.68
N LYS A 152 28.05 8.57 -17.95
CA LYS A 152 28.32 9.01 -19.36
C LYS A 152 29.07 7.96 -20.16
N THR A 153 29.97 7.20 -19.53
CA THR A 153 30.74 6.12 -20.19
C THR A 153 29.83 4.97 -20.56
N GLU A 154 28.97 4.54 -19.64
CA GLU A 154 27.99 3.46 -19.88
C GLU A 154 26.99 3.85 -21.00
N PHE A 155 26.51 5.10 -21.03
CA PHE A 155 25.69 5.58 -22.13
C PHE A 155 26.46 5.56 -23.50
N ARG A 156 27.75 5.80 -23.47
CA ARG A 156 28.58 5.67 -24.67
C ARG A 156 28.63 4.21 -25.14
N GLU A 157 28.88 3.29 -24.20
CA GLU A 157 28.88 1.85 -24.50
C GLU A 157 27.56 1.41 -25.14
N TYR A 158 26.40 1.84 -24.56
CA TYR A 158 25.09 1.48 -25.12
C TYR A 158 24.89 1.96 -26.56
N PHE A 159 25.36 3.15 -26.89
CA PHE A 159 25.27 3.67 -28.26
C PHE A 159 26.38 3.13 -29.19
N GLU A 160 27.46 2.61 -28.69
CA GLU A 160 28.48 1.89 -29.46
C GLU A 160 28.01 0.45 -29.73
N GLU A 161 27.52 -0.26 -28.77
CA GLU A 161 27.01 -1.62 -28.90
C GLU A 161 25.72 -1.70 -29.71
N LYS A 162 24.86 -0.68 -29.64
CA LYS A 162 23.57 -0.56 -30.36
C LYS A 162 22.73 -1.86 -30.28
N LYS A 163 22.59 -2.41 -29.07
CA LYS A 163 21.80 -3.62 -28.89
C LYS A 163 20.31 -3.31 -29.07
N PHE A 164 19.90 -3.18 -30.32
CA PHE A 164 18.53 -2.95 -30.72
C PHE A 164 17.80 -4.28 -30.91
N VAL A 165 16.61 -4.39 -30.34
CA VAL A 165 15.68 -5.50 -30.54
C VAL A 165 14.47 -4.95 -31.29
N GLY A 166 14.20 -5.47 -32.49
CA GLY A 166 13.05 -5.08 -33.29
C GLY A 166 11.79 -5.88 -32.94
N PHE A 167 10.64 -5.32 -33.27
CA PHE A 167 9.38 -6.06 -33.20
C PHE A 167 9.01 -6.67 -34.54
N SER A 168 8.44 -7.88 -34.51
CA SER A 168 7.93 -8.58 -35.68
C SER A 168 6.42 -8.82 -35.55
N TYR A 169 5.70 -8.58 -36.61
CA TYR A 169 4.28 -8.88 -36.72
C TYR A 169 4.08 -10.33 -37.18
N THR A 170 3.27 -11.10 -36.48
CA THR A 170 3.05 -12.54 -36.74
C THR A 170 1.62 -12.84 -37.18
N GLY A 171 0.85 -11.81 -37.54
CA GLY A 171 -0.53 -11.91 -37.97
C GLY A 171 -1.53 -11.34 -36.96
N GLN A 172 -2.78 -11.73 -37.08
CA GLN A 172 -3.89 -11.23 -36.27
C GLN A 172 -3.65 -11.43 -34.75
N SER A 173 -2.88 -12.44 -34.36
CA SER A 173 -2.52 -12.69 -32.96
C SER A 173 -1.73 -11.54 -32.32
N SER A 174 -0.89 -10.84 -33.11
CA SER A 174 -0.17 -9.64 -32.66
C SER A 174 -1.15 -8.50 -32.35
N ASP A 175 -2.11 -8.27 -33.23
CA ASP A 175 -3.16 -7.23 -33.01
C ASP A 175 -4.03 -7.57 -31.81
N ASP A 176 -4.44 -8.82 -31.68
CA ASP A 176 -5.28 -9.30 -30.58
C ASP A 176 -4.54 -9.18 -29.23
N ALA A 177 -3.23 -9.47 -29.19
CA ALA A 177 -2.44 -9.34 -27.96
C ALA A 177 -2.33 -7.87 -27.51
N ILE A 178 -2.11 -6.94 -28.43
CA ILE A 178 -2.07 -5.51 -28.13
C ILE A 178 -3.46 -5.02 -27.71
N ASP A 179 -4.52 -5.45 -28.41
CA ASP A 179 -5.89 -5.10 -28.07
C ASP A 179 -6.31 -5.61 -26.70
N LEU A 180 -5.96 -6.85 -26.35
CA LEU A 180 -6.22 -7.46 -25.06
C LEU A 180 -5.78 -6.55 -23.92
N VAL A 181 -4.57 -6.02 -23.97
CA VAL A 181 -3.99 -5.26 -22.85
C VAL A 181 -4.52 -3.83 -22.78
N PHE A 182 -4.68 -3.16 -23.92
CA PHE A 182 -4.97 -1.72 -23.94
C PHE A 182 -6.44 -1.36 -24.17
N ASN A 183 -7.29 -2.30 -24.58
CA ASN A 183 -8.71 -2.05 -24.83
C ASN A 183 -9.52 -1.99 -23.52
N LYS A 184 -10.09 -0.82 -23.24
CA LYS A 184 -10.91 -0.58 -22.03
C LYS A 184 -12.13 -1.52 -21.92
N LYS A 185 -12.58 -2.12 -23.02
CA LYS A 185 -13.76 -3.00 -23.04
C LYS A 185 -13.45 -4.47 -22.75
N ARG A 186 -12.19 -4.83 -22.49
CA ARG A 186 -11.74 -6.21 -22.28
C ARG A 186 -11.16 -6.47 -20.88
N PRO A 187 -11.80 -6.03 -19.77
CA PRO A 187 -11.26 -6.27 -18.43
C PRO A 187 -11.26 -7.76 -18.07
N ASP A 188 -12.33 -8.51 -18.42
CA ASP A 188 -12.43 -9.93 -18.07
C ASP A 188 -11.43 -10.79 -18.85
N ASP A 189 -11.16 -10.47 -20.11
CA ASP A 189 -10.09 -11.13 -20.87
C ASP A 189 -8.71 -10.89 -20.22
N ARG A 190 -8.46 -9.69 -19.69
CA ARG A 190 -7.22 -9.40 -18.96
C ARG A 190 -7.11 -10.15 -17.63
N LYS A 191 -8.22 -10.34 -16.90
CA LYS A 191 -8.23 -11.20 -15.71
C LYS A 191 -7.81 -12.61 -16.07
N HIS A 192 -8.47 -13.19 -17.06
CA HIS A 192 -8.16 -14.53 -17.54
C HIS A 192 -6.70 -14.66 -18.02
N TRP A 193 -6.19 -13.65 -18.72
CA TRP A 193 -4.80 -13.60 -19.15
C TRP A 193 -3.82 -13.60 -17.97
N LEU A 194 -4.06 -12.76 -16.94
CA LEU A 194 -3.22 -12.71 -15.75
C LEU A 194 -3.28 -14.00 -14.93
N GLU A 195 -4.45 -14.63 -14.83
CA GLU A 195 -4.64 -15.86 -14.06
C GLU A 195 -4.00 -17.09 -14.73
N ASN A 196 -4.00 -17.16 -16.07
CA ASN A 196 -3.65 -18.36 -16.79
C ASN A 196 -2.34 -18.29 -17.59
N VAL A 197 -1.85 -17.10 -17.91
CA VAL A 197 -0.63 -16.91 -18.71
C VAL A 197 0.55 -16.41 -17.89
N TYR A 198 0.30 -15.74 -16.77
CA TYR A 198 1.36 -15.22 -15.92
C TYR A 198 2.25 -16.35 -15.36
N ASP A 199 3.52 -16.26 -15.68
CA ASP A 199 4.58 -17.08 -15.09
C ASP A 199 5.74 -16.18 -14.65
N ARG A 200 6.00 -16.16 -13.34
CA ARG A 200 7.07 -15.33 -12.74
C ARG A 200 8.46 -15.62 -13.32
N LYS A 201 8.69 -16.81 -13.86
CA LYS A 201 9.98 -17.23 -14.42
C LYS A 201 10.09 -17.02 -15.92
N SER A 202 9.03 -16.59 -16.58
CA SER A 202 9.01 -16.38 -18.04
C SER A 202 9.48 -14.97 -18.38
N TYR A 203 10.55 -14.85 -19.16
CA TYR A 203 11.12 -13.59 -19.62
C TYR A 203 11.36 -13.63 -21.12
N VAL A 204 11.40 -12.45 -21.74
CA VAL A 204 11.73 -12.29 -23.16
C VAL A 204 13.19 -12.63 -23.38
N ASP A 205 13.46 -13.46 -24.41
CA ASP A 205 14.81 -13.74 -24.86
C ASP A 205 15.34 -12.60 -25.76
N THR A 206 16.04 -11.66 -25.15
CA THR A 206 16.62 -10.49 -25.81
C THR A 206 17.99 -10.75 -26.46
N SER A 207 18.45 -12.00 -26.55
CA SER A 207 19.60 -12.39 -27.37
C SER A 207 19.27 -12.37 -28.86
N LYS A 208 17.97 -12.51 -29.19
CA LYS A 208 17.43 -12.44 -30.54
C LYS A 208 17.37 -10.99 -31.04
N PRO A 209 17.63 -10.73 -32.35
CA PRO A 209 17.52 -9.39 -32.92
C PRO A 209 16.06 -8.92 -33.10
N MET A 210 15.11 -9.84 -33.06
CA MET A 210 13.68 -9.60 -33.24
C MET A 210 12.85 -10.45 -32.25
N ILE A 211 11.78 -9.88 -31.74
CA ILE A 211 10.78 -10.57 -30.92
C ILE A 211 9.37 -10.27 -31.47
N SER A 212 8.40 -11.14 -31.22
CA SER A 212 7.02 -10.84 -31.62
C SER A 212 6.33 -9.92 -30.61
N TYR A 213 5.25 -9.26 -31.04
CA TYR A 213 4.44 -8.46 -30.13
C TYR A 213 3.79 -9.33 -29.02
N GLU A 214 3.37 -10.55 -29.37
CA GLU A 214 2.81 -11.50 -28.39
C GLU A 214 3.86 -11.91 -27.36
N GLU A 215 5.10 -12.13 -27.79
CA GLU A 215 6.18 -12.48 -26.89
C GLU A 215 6.45 -11.35 -25.88
N PHE A 216 6.48 -10.11 -26.35
CA PHE A 216 6.59 -8.94 -25.47
C PHE A 216 5.40 -8.82 -24.50
N ILE A 217 4.17 -8.97 -24.99
CA ILE A 217 2.96 -8.87 -24.18
C ILE A 217 2.93 -9.96 -23.10
N ASN A 218 3.20 -11.22 -23.48
CA ASN A 218 3.00 -12.38 -22.60
C ASN A 218 4.21 -12.69 -21.69
N LYS A 219 5.40 -12.12 -21.96
CA LYS A 219 6.61 -12.41 -21.17
C LYS A 219 7.28 -11.18 -20.57
N GLU A 220 6.89 -9.96 -20.95
CA GLU A 220 7.43 -8.74 -20.37
C GLU A 220 6.32 -7.85 -19.79
N LEU A 221 5.34 -7.44 -20.60
CA LEU A 221 4.29 -6.53 -20.16
C LEU A 221 3.37 -7.16 -19.11
N ILE A 222 3.23 -8.48 -19.12
CA ILE A 222 2.44 -9.21 -18.11
C ILE A 222 3.00 -9.02 -16.69
N HIS A 223 4.32 -8.91 -16.53
CA HIS A 223 4.94 -8.63 -15.23
C HIS A 223 4.56 -7.25 -14.70
N PHE A 224 4.54 -6.23 -15.59
CA PHE A 224 4.01 -4.91 -15.22
C PHE A 224 2.53 -5.01 -14.82
N SER A 225 1.72 -5.74 -15.57
CA SER A 225 0.29 -5.86 -15.31
C SER A 225 -0.01 -6.51 -13.95
N LYS A 226 0.77 -7.55 -13.57
CA LYS A 226 0.69 -8.17 -12.23
C LYS A 226 1.13 -7.17 -11.15
N TYR A 227 2.26 -6.52 -11.34
CA TYR A 227 2.77 -5.51 -10.41
C TYR A 227 1.83 -4.31 -10.23
N ASP A 228 1.14 -3.89 -11.31
CA ASP A 228 0.12 -2.84 -11.24
C ASP A 228 -1.05 -3.25 -10.34
N CYS A 229 -1.47 -4.52 -10.39
CA CYS A 229 -2.44 -5.06 -9.44
C CYS A 229 -1.88 -5.09 -8.00
N ASP A 230 -0.66 -5.57 -7.81
CA ASP A 230 -0.02 -5.69 -6.48
C ASP A 230 0.07 -4.34 -5.75
N ARG A 231 0.36 -3.25 -6.49
CA ARG A 231 0.43 -1.90 -5.89
C ARG A 231 -0.91 -1.19 -5.77
N SER A 232 -1.95 -1.65 -6.47
CA SER A 232 -3.24 -0.96 -6.56
C SER A 232 -4.33 -1.60 -5.71
N ILE A 233 -4.28 -2.90 -5.49
CA ILE A 233 -5.28 -3.68 -4.75
C ILE A 233 -4.72 -4.03 -3.37
N PRO A 234 -5.50 -3.84 -2.30
CA PRO A 234 -5.02 -4.14 -0.94
C PRO A 234 -5.03 -5.64 -0.65
N ASN A 235 -4.25 -6.03 0.37
CA ASN A 235 -4.30 -7.38 0.93
C ASN A 235 -5.45 -7.48 1.96
N LEU A 236 -6.11 -8.64 2.01
CA LEU A 236 -7.17 -8.98 2.95
C LEU A 236 -6.74 -8.76 4.40
N MET A 237 -5.52 -9.17 4.74
CA MET A 237 -5.09 -9.24 6.14
C MET A 237 -4.89 -7.86 6.76
N ASP A 238 -4.20 -6.95 6.09
CA ASP A 238 -3.88 -5.63 6.65
C ASP A 238 -4.63 -4.46 5.98
N GLY A 239 -5.31 -4.71 4.86
CA GLY A 239 -5.99 -3.66 4.10
C GLY A 239 -5.05 -2.68 3.41
N LEU A 240 -3.74 -2.98 3.37
CA LEU A 240 -2.72 -2.07 2.87
C LEU A 240 -2.28 -2.45 1.46
N LYS A 241 -2.02 -1.42 0.66
CA LYS A 241 -1.24 -1.52 -0.58
C LYS A 241 0.25 -1.54 -0.22
N ILE A 242 1.11 -2.00 -1.13
CA ILE A 242 2.55 -2.13 -0.89
C ILE A 242 3.17 -0.82 -0.33
N SER A 243 2.88 0.32 -0.93
CA SER A 243 3.42 1.62 -0.47
C SER A 243 3.01 1.96 0.96
N LEU A 244 1.75 1.69 1.34
CA LEU A 244 1.24 1.94 2.69
C LEU A 244 1.89 0.99 3.71
N ARG A 245 2.13 -0.27 3.31
CA ARG A 245 2.82 -1.26 4.16
C ARG A 245 4.27 -0.88 4.40
N LYS A 246 4.99 -0.38 3.40
CA LYS A 246 6.35 0.17 3.53
C LYS A 246 6.41 1.36 4.50
N ILE A 247 5.40 2.25 4.46
CA ILE A 247 5.28 3.39 5.38
C ILE A 247 5.09 2.87 6.82
N LEU A 248 4.15 1.94 7.03
CA LEU A 248 3.85 1.39 8.36
C LEU A 248 5.05 0.64 8.93
N TYR A 249 5.72 -0.20 8.12
CA TYR A 249 6.96 -0.88 8.48
C TYR A 249 8.05 0.10 8.94
N SER A 250 8.28 1.14 8.18
CA SER A 250 9.28 2.15 8.51
C SER A 250 8.94 2.93 9.78
N ALA A 251 7.64 3.19 10.02
CA ALA A 251 7.15 3.82 11.24
C ALA A 251 7.41 2.92 12.47
N PHE A 252 7.17 1.62 12.35
CA PHE A 252 7.44 0.64 13.41
C PHE A 252 8.93 0.46 13.66
N LYS A 253 9.72 0.28 12.61
CA LYS A 253 11.19 0.16 12.68
C LYS A 253 11.81 1.38 13.36
N LYS A 254 11.31 2.58 13.05
CA LYS A 254 11.77 3.85 13.67
C LYS A 254 11.25 4.03 15.09
N ARG A 255 10.22 3.26 15.52
CA ARG A 255 9.47 3.53 16.76
C ARG A 255 8.99 4.97 16.81
N LEU A 256 8.23 5.38 15.79
CA LEU A 256 7.86 6.77 15.52
C LEU A 256 6.85 7.29 16.56
N ASN A 257 7.31 7.46 17.80
CA ASN A 257 6.49 7.95 18.93
C ASN A 257 6.57 9.48 19.10
N SER A 258 7.50 10.15 18.41
CA SER A 258 7.68 11.60 18.41
C SER A 258 7.46 12.17 17.02
N GLU A 259 7.01 13.42 16.95
CA GLU A 259 6.71 14.07 15.69
C GLU A 259 7.96 14.27 14.81
N ILE A 260 7.81 13.96 13.53
CA ILE A 260 8.79 14.17 12.48
C ILE A 260 8.12 14.85 11.28
N LYS A 261 8.84 15.70 10.54
CA LYS A 261 8.33 16.26 9.29
C LYS A 261 8.01 15.16 8.28
N VAL A 262 6.88 15.26 7.59
CA VAL A 262 6.47 14.29 6.57
C VAL A 262 7.57 14.08 5.52
N ALA A 263 8.19 15.14 5.02
CA ALA A 263 9.28 15.04 4.05
C ALA A 263 10.52 14.29 4.62
N GLN A 264 10.84 14.45 5.90
CA GLN A 264 11.95 13.71 6.54
C GLN A 264 11.58 12.24 6.74
N PHE A 265 10.33 11.97 7.09
CA PHE A 265 9.85 10.60 7.24
C PHE A 265 9.80 9.87 5.90
N SER A 266 9.39 10.55 4.83
CA SER A 266 9.43 10.03 3.45
C SER A 266 10.83 9.58 3.05
N GLY A 267 11.88 10.40 3.33
CA GLY A 267 13.27 10.00 3.11
C GLY A 267 13.67 8.75 3.89
N TYR A 268 13.27 8.66 5.17
CA TYR A 268 13.52 7.48 6.00
C TYR A 268 12.82 6.22 5.47
N VAL A 269 11.55 6.34 5.03
CA VAL A 269 10.81 5.24 4.40
C VAL A 269 11.53 4.76 3.15
N SER A 270 11.93 5.68 2.27
CA SER A 270 12.61 5.35 1.02
C SER A 270 13.92 4.58 1.26
N GLU A 271 14.71 4.99 2.24
CA GLU A 271 15.96 4.32 2.60
C GLU A 271 15.75 2.93 3.21
N ASN A 272 14.82 2.80 4.17
CA ASN A 272 14.70 1.60 5.00
C ASN A 272 13.76 0.53 4.45
N SER A 273 12.93 0.86 3.46
CA SER A 273 12.00 -0.08 2.82
C SER A 273 12.27 -0.27 1.33
N CYS A 274 13.40 0.21 0.82
CA CYS A 274 13.75 0.14 -0.60
C CYS A 274 12.62 0.65 -1.51
N TYR A 275 12.03 1.82 -1.19
CA TYR A 275 10.96 2.39 -2.00
C TYR A 275 11.53 3.00 -3.29
N HIS A 276 11.08 2.53 -4.46
CA HIS A 276 11.65 2.85 -5.77
C HIS A 276 10.80 3.81 -6.62
N HIS A 277 9.72 4.37 -6.07
CA HIS A 277 8.84 5.30 -6.79
C HIS A 277 9.09 6.76 -6.39
N GLY A 278 8.34 7.68 -7.03
CA GLY A 278 8.50 9.12 -6.83
C GLY A 278 8.21 9.55 -5.38
N GLU A 279 9.03 10.47 -4.87
CA GLU A 279 8.91 11.04 -3.53
C GLU A 279 7.53 11.67 -3.28
N GLU A 280 6.97 12.34 -4.28
CA GLU A 280 5.67 12.99 -4.17
C GLU A 280 4.54 11.98 -3.90
N SER A 281 4.57 10.83 -4.59
CA SER A 281 3.60 9.75 -4.34
C SER A 281 3.70 9.19 -2.92
N LEU A 282 4.93 9.06 -2.40
CA LEU A 282 5.17 8.62 -1.03
C LEU A 282 4.69 9.65 0.00
N ASN A 283 4.96 10.93 -0.25
CA ASN A 283 4.46 12.02 0.59
C ASN A 283 2.93 12.01 0.66
N GLN A 284 2.25 11.90 -0.48
CA GLN A 284 0.79 11.82 -0.55
C GLN A 284 0.25 10.58 0.18
N ALA A 285 0.92 9.44 0.07
CA ALA A 285 0.55 8.22 0.78
C ALA A 285 0.66 8.39 2.31
N ILE A 286 1.75 9.00 2.82
CA ILE A 286 1.90 9.33 4.24
C ILE A 286 0.79 10.26 4.72
N VAL A 287 0.51 11.31 3.95
CA VAL A 287 -0.58 12.26 4.26
C VAL A 287 -1.92 11.53 4.31
N GLY A 288 -2.23 10.69 3.31
CA GLY A 288 -3.47 9.92 3.27
C GLY A 288 -3.67 9.00 4.48
N MET A 289 -2.60 8.36 4.99
CA MET A 289 -2.68 7.51 6.19
C MET A 289 -2.95 8.28 7.49
N ALA A 290 -2.73 9.59 7.50
CA ALA A 290 -2.97 10.45 8.65
C ALA A 290 -4.31 11.21 8.56
N GLN A 291 -4.92 11.31 7.40
CA GLN A 291 -6.18 12.04 7.20
C GLN A 291 -7.32 11.45 8.02
N ASN A 292 -8.11 12.31 8.66
CA ASN A 292 -9.18 11.95 9.59
C ASN A 292 -10.48 12.77 9.44
N PHE A 293 -10.69 13.45 8.31
CA PHE A 293 -11.95 14.13 8.01
C PHE A 293 -13.02 13.13 7.50
N VAL A 294 -14.29 13.54 7.45
CA VAL A 294 -15.41 12.71 6.97
C VAL A 294 -15.18 12.24 5.53
N GLY A 295 -15.23 10.93 5.31
CA GLY A 295 -14.94 10.32 4.00
C GLY A 295 -13.48 9.93 3.78
N SER A 296 -12.59 10.15 4.78
CA SER A 296 -11.23 9.62 4.84
C SER A 296 -11.17 8.39 5.78
N ASN A 297 -10.10 8.21 6.57
CA ASN A 297 -9.97 7.06 7.46
C ASN A 297 -10.94 7.12 8.65
N ASN A 298 -11.60 6.01 8.97
CA ASN A 298 -12.30 5.84 10.24
C ASN A 298 -11.30 5.78 11.40
N ILE A 299 -10.18 5.09 11.20
CA ILE A 299 -9.05 5.07 12.14
C ILE A 299 -7.77 5.43 11.38
N ASN A 300 -7.24 6.64 11.61
CA ASN A 300 -5.94 7.03 11.06
C ASN A 300 -4.81 6.37 11.85
N VAL A 301 -3.86 5.76 11.16
CA VAL A 301 -2.70 5.09 11.79
C VAL A 301 -1.55 6.03 12.09
N LEU A 302 -1.55 7.20 11.47
CA LEU A 302 -0.60 8.29 11.68
C LEU A 302 -1.34 9.54 12.15
N VAL A 303 -0.70 10.35 13.00
CA VAL A 303 -1.28 11.60 13.52
C VAL A 303 -1.13 12.74 12.52
N PRO A 304 -2.20 13.48 12.19
CA PRO A 304 -2.13 14.67 11.35
C PRO A 304 -1.75 15.91 12.17
N ALA A 305 -0.45 16.15 12.39
CA ALA A 305 0.03 17.31 13.12
C ALA A 305 0.32 18.46 12.14
N GLY A 306 -0.65 19.33 11.94
CA GLY A 306 -0.69 20.43 10.98
C GLY A 306 -1.84 20.26 9.99
N GLN A 307 -1.77 20.95 8.84
CA GLN A 307 -2.81 20.91 7.82
C GLN A 307 -2.60 19.73 6.87
N PHE A 308 -3.26 18.62 7.15
CA PHE A 308 -3.22 17.37 6.35
C PHE A 308 -4.34 17.28 5.30
N GLY A 309 -4.99 18.39 5.00
CA GLY A 309 -6.16 18.44 4.15
C GLY A 309 -7.46 18.28 4.92
N SER A 310 -8.54 18.66 4.28
CA SER A 310 -9.86 18.70 4.89
C SER A 310 -10.93 18.15 3.94
N ARG A 311 -12.18 18.07 4.43
CA ARG A 311 -13.33 17.74 3.60
C ARG A 311 -13.68 18.83 2.58
N ILE A 312 -13.01 19.99 2.62
CA ILE A 312 -13.26 21.07 1.63
C ILE A 312 -12.89 20.58 0.24
N GLU A 313 -11.68 20.02 0.07
CA GLU A 313 -11.18 19.53 -1.21
C GLU A 313 -10.88 18.01 -1.21
N GLY A 314 -11.39 17.26 -0.23
CA GLY A 314 -11.14 15.84 -0.11
C GLY A 314 -9.67 15.52 0.14
N GLY A 315 -9.03 16.34 0.95
CA GLY A 315 -7.64 16.18 1.36
C GLY A 315 -6.60 16.75 0.40
N LYS A 316 -7.00 17.30 -0.75
CA LYS A 316 -6.07 17.90 -1.73
C LYS A 316 -5.50 19.25 -1.26
N ASP A 317 -6.15 19.87 -0.29
CA ASP A 317 -5.75 21.12 0.39
C ASP A 317 -4.69 20.88 1.49
N ALA A 318 -4.05 19.73 1.51
CA ALA A 318 -2.94 19.45 2.43
C ALA A 318 -1.75 20.38 2.16
N SER A 319 -1.15 20.87 3.25
CA SER A 319 0.05 21.69 3.17
C SER A 319 1.26 20.88 2.69
N SER A 320 2.27 21.58 2.17
CA SER A 320 3.50 20.94 1.70
C SER A 320 4.14 20.07 2.80
N PRO A 321 4.62 18.84 2.46
CA PRO A 321 5.24 17.89 3.39
C PRO A 321 6.39 18.43 4.23
N ARG A 322 6.98 19.55 3.83
CA ARG A 322 8.05 20.24 4.56
C ARG A 322 7.59 20.98 5.82
N TYR A 323 6.28 21.24 5.95
CA TYR A 323 5.71 22.06 7.01
C TYR A 323 4.84 21.30 8.00
N ILE A 324 4.39 20.11 7.64
CA ILE A 324 3.51 19.26 8.45
C ILE A 324 4.31 18.11 9.08
N PHE A 325 3.84 17.65 10.24
CA PHE A 325 4.50 16.63 11.05
C PHE A 325 3.58 15.43 11.26
N THR A 326 4.18 14.28 11.52
CA THR A 326 3.43 13.08 11.83
C THR A 326 4.16 12.20 12.83
N ARG A 327 3.44 11.31 13.49
CA ARG A 327 3.90 10.22 14.35
C ARG A 327 2.86 9.10 14.33
N LEU A 328 3.20 7.94 14.91
CA LEU A 328 2.21 6.88 15.08
C LEU A 328 1.08 7.34 16.01
N GLU A 329 -0.16 7.01 15.62
CA GLU A 329 -1.31 7.14 16.50
C GLU A 329 -1.25 6.08 17.61
N LYS A 330 -1.75 6.39 18.81
CA LYS A 330 -1.68 5.47 19.95
C LYS A 330 -2.35 4.12 19.68
N ILE A 331 -3.52 4.15 19.06
CA ILE A 331 -4.30 2.98 18.74
C ILE A 331 -3.59 2.06 17.73
N THR A 332 -2.63 2.58 16.96
CA THR A 332 -1.96 1.80 15.89
C THR A 332 -1.24 0.56 16.44
N ARG A 333 -0.53 0.66 17.56
CA ARG A 333 0.17 -0.48 18.18
C ARG A 333 -0.74 -1.38 19.03
N ILE A 334 -2.02 -1.02 19.19
CA ILE A 334 -3.07 -1.88 19.69
C ILE A 334 -3.67 -2.68 18.55
N LEU A 335 -3.94 -2.01 17.40
CA LEU A 335 -4.40 -2.67 16.17
C LEU A 335 -3.37 -3.66 15.60
N TYR A 336 -2.09 -3.31 15.64
CA TYR A 336 -0.95 -4.09 15.15
C TYR A 336 -0.04 -4.46 16.34
N PRO A 337 -0.34 -5.53 17.09
CA PRO A 337 0.42 -5.89 18.29
C PRO A 337 1.89 -6.17 17.97
N GLU A 338 2.79 -5.64 18.80
CA GLU A 338 4.24 -5.85 18.64
C GLU A 338 4.63 -7.32 18.81
N GLN A 339 3.82 -8.08 19.52
CA GLN A 339 4.01 -9.53 19.72
C GLN A 339 3.87 -10.33 18.42
N ASP A 340 3.21 -9.80 17.42
CA ASP A 340 3.09 -10.44 16.11
C ASP A 340 4.32 -10.19 15.22
N ASP A 341 5.12 -9.15 15.49
CA ASP A 341 6.26 -8.77 14.62
C ASP A 341 7.25 -9.93 14.41
N CYS A 342 7.40 -10.83 15.39
CA CYS A 342 8.34 -11.95 15.34
C CYS A 342 7.87 -13.15 14.49
N ILE A 343 6.57 -13.27 14.20
CA ILE A 343 5.99 -14.36 13.41
C ILE A 343 5.70 -13.97 11.97
N LEU A 344 5.88 -12.68 11.62
CA LEU A 344 5.64 -12.19 10.27
C LEU A 344 6.72 -12.67 9.30
N LYS A 345 6.31 -12.92 8.05
CA LYS A 345 7.22 -13.26 6.96
C LYS A 345 7.69 -11.98 6.26
N TYR A 346 8.87 -11.51 6.61
CA TYR A 346 9.48 -10.32 6.00
C TYR A 346 10.02 -10.64 4.61
N LEU A 347 9.96 -9.65 3.72
CA LEU A 347 10.48 -9.74 2.36
C LEU A 347 11.97 -9.37 2.34
N ASP A 348 12.71 -9.94 1.40
CA ASP A 348 14.11 -9.62 1.12
C ASP A 348 14.17 -8.89 -0.24
N ASP A 349 14.70 -7.66 -0.21
CA ASP A 349 14.96 -6.84 -1.40
C ASP A 349 16.48 -6.69 -1.54
N ASP A 350 17.09 -7.51 -2.38
CA ASP A 350 18.53 -7.57 -2.66
C ASP A 350 19.44 -7.70 -1.40
N GLY A 351 19.03 -8.54 -0.45
CA GLY A 351 19.77 -8.79 0.80
C GLY A 351 19.42 -7.81 1.91
N THR A 352 18.45 -6.94 1.70
CA THR A 352 17.90 -6.05 2.71
C THR A 352 16.51 -6.53 3.12
N ILE A 353 16.34 -6.82 4.42
CA ILE A 353 15.01 -7.16 4.96
C ILE A 353 14.17 -5.89 4.99
N VAL A 354 13.01 -5.97 4.35
CA VAL A 354 12.03 -4.89 4.20
C VAL A 354 10.70 -5.26 4.86
N GLU A 355 9.60 -4.65 4.47
CA GLU A 355 8.27 -4.90 5.05
C GLU A 355 7.85 -6.37 4.99
N PRO A 356 6.97 -6.81 5.89
CA PRO A 356 6.41 -8.17 5.81
C PRO A 356 5.47 -8.28 4.59
N ARG A 357 5.23 -9.51 4.16
CA ARG A 357 4.27 -9.83 3.10
C ARG A 357 2.90 -9.18 3.37
N TYR A 358 2.43 -9.26 4.62
CA TYR A 358 1.30 -8.52 5.18
C TYR A 358 1.44 -8.43 6.70
N TYR A 359 0.77 -7.46 7.32
CA TYR A 359 0.55 -7.40 8.76
C TYR A 359 -0.73 -8.16 9.12
N VAL A 360 -0.86 -8.51 10.40
CA VAL A 360 -2.04 -9.19 10.94
C VAL A 360 -2.67 -8.37 12.07
N PRO A 361 -3.36 -7.27 11.75
CA PRO A 361 -4.05 -6.48 12.77
C PRO A 361 -5.09 -7.32 13.50
N ILE A 362 -5.62 -6.86 14.63
CA ILE A 362 -6.62 -7.62 15.41
C ILE A 362 -8.05 -7.54 14.85
N ILE A 363 -8.30 -6.64 13.90
CA ILE A 363 -9.54 -6.54 13.11
C ILE A 363 -9.19 -6.29 11.64
N PRO A 364 -10.04 -6.68 10.68
CA PRO A 364 -9.78 -6.50 9.24
C PRO A 364 -9.80 -5.01 8.85
N MET A 365 -8.63 -4.38 8.80
CA MET A 365 -8.49 -2.95 8.54
C MET A 365 -8.97 -2.52 7.15
N VAL A 366 -9.04 -3.45 6.19
CA VAL A 366 -9.64 -3.18 4.87
C VAL A 366 -11.12 -2.78 4.98
N LEU A 367 -11.86 -3.32 5.96
CA LEU A 367 -13.25 -2.95 6.21
C LEU A 367 -13.38 -1.69 7.07
N VAL A 368 -12.39 -1.41 7.93
CA VAL A 368 -12.41 -0.22 8.79
C VAL A 368 -12.22 1.06 7.97
N ASN A 369 -11.21 1.10 7.15
CA ASN A 369 -10.82 2.30 6.38
C ASN A 369 -11.20 2.23 4.90
N GLY A 370 -11.76 1.11 4.46
CA GLY A 370 -12.03 0.90 3.04
C GLY A 370 -10.77 0.89 2.18
N SER A 371 -10.94 0.65 0.93
CA SER A 371 -9.88 0.83 -0.07
C SER A 371 -10.47 0.89 -1.47
N SER A 372 -9.94 1.77 -2.31
CA SER A 372 -10.27 1.81 -3.73
C SER A 372 -8.98 1.76 -4.55
N GLY A 373 -8.98 0.97 -5.62
CA GLY A 373 -7.82 0.83 -6.48
C GLY A 373 -8.16 0.25 -7.85
N ILE A 374 -7.39 0.66 -8.84
CA ILE A 374 -7.54 0.22 -10.23
C ILE A 374 -6.21 -0.35 -10.68
N GLY A 375 -6.18 -1.65 -10.93
CA GLY A 375 -5.06 -2.36 -11.54
C GLY A 375 -5.40 -2.85 -12.94
N THR A 376 -4.48 -3.55 -13.57
CA THR A 376 -4.68 -4.09 -14.91
C THR A 376 -5.65 -5.26 -14.89
N GLY A 377 -6.85 -5.06 -15.47
CA GLY A 377 -7.93 -6.06 -15.50
C GLY A 377 -8.76 -6.15 -14.23
N PHE A 378 -8.23 -5.78 -13.11
CA PHE A 378 -8.89 -5.83 -11.80
C PHE A 378 -9.08 -4.43 -11.22
N SER A 379 -10.14 -4.26 -10.46
CA SER A 379 -10.35 -3.09 -9.61
C SER A 379 -10.94 -3.53 -8.29
N SER A 380 -10.77 -2.74 -7.26
CA SER A 380 -11.37 -2.96 -5.95
C SER A 380 -11.98 -1.67 -5.45
N ASP A 381 -13.14 -1.79 -4.82
CA ASP A 381 -13.81 -0.68 -4.14
C ASP A 381 -14.52 -1.24 -2.90
N VAL A 382 -13.86 -1.13 -1.75
CA VAL A 382 -14.35 -1.57 -0.46
C VAL A 382 -14.72 -0.35 0.36
N MET A 383 -15.97 -0.25 0.76
CA MET A 383 -16.46 0.82 1.62
C MET A 383 -15.94 0.69 3.05
N CYS A 384 -16.07 1.75 3.83
CA CYS A 384 -15.75 1.75 5.25
C CYS A 384 -16.93 1.22 6.08
N TYR A 385 -16.63 0.46 7.14
CA TYR A 385 -17.61 -0.11 8.07
C TYR A 385 -17.25 0.23 9.52
N ASN A 386 -18.25 0.11 10.41
CA ASN A 386 -18.10 0.48 11.81
C ASN A 386 -17.17 -0.51 12.54
N PRO A 387 -16.06 -0.06 13.11
CA PRO A 387 -15.18 -0.92 13.91
C PRO A 387 -15.89 -1.64 15.07
N CYS A 388 -16.91 -1.02 15.69
CA CYS A 388 -17.66 -1.65 16.79
C CYS A 388 -18.45 -2.87 16.31
N ASP A 389 -19.06 -2.82 15.12
CA ASP A 389 -19.82 -3.93 14.56
C ASP A 389 -18.89 -5.09 14.18
N ILE A 390 -17.72 -4.77 13.63
CA ILE A 390 -16.68 -5.75 13.32
C ILE A 390 -16.17 -6.44 14.58
N ILE A 391 -15.88 -5.67 15.64
CA ILE A 391 -15.46 -6.21 16.94
C ILE A 391 -16.56 -7.11 17.54
N ALA A 392 -17.82 -6.67 17.50
CA ALA A 392 -18.94 -7.45 18.00
C ALA A 392 -19.09 -8.78 17.25
N TYR A 393 -19.01 -8.76 15.93
CA TYR A 393 -19.06 -9.95 15.09
C TYR A 393 -17.93 -10.95 15.43
N LEU A 394 -16.71 -10.47 15.54
CA LEU A 394 -15.55 -11.30 15.89
C LEU A 394 -15.69 -11.90 17.30
N LYS A 395 -16.19 -11.12 18.28
CA LYS A 395 -16.46 -11.63 19.63
C LYS A 395 -17.52 -12.72 19.66
N GLN A 396 -18.63 -12.55 18.94
CA GLN A 396 -19.66 -13.59 18.82
C GLN A 396 -19.10 -14.86 18.16
N LYS A 397 -18.31 -14.71 17.08
CA LYS A 397 -17.69 -15.83 16.39
C LYS A 397 -16.70 -16.58 17.28
N LEU A 398 -15.86 -15.90 18.06
CA LEU A 398 -14.95 -16.49 19.05
C LEU A 398 -15.70 -17.24 20.15
N GLN A 399 -16.87 -16.76 20.54
CA GLN A 399 -17.75 -17.42 21.51
C GLN A 399 -18.64 -18.52 20.92
N LYS A 400 -18.52 -18.76 19.60
CA LYS A 400 -19.37 -19.71 18.85
C LYS A 400 -20.88 -19.39 18.95
N GLN A 401 -21.18 -18.09 19.04
CA GLN A 401 -22.55 -17.58 19.05
C GLN A 401 -23.03 -17.28 17.62
N PRO A 402 -24.34 -17.26 17.35
CA PRO A 402 -24.87 -16.81 16.07
C PRO A 402 -24.47 -15.36 15.78
N THR A 403 -24.08 -15.07 14.53
CA THR A 403 -23.69 -13.73 14.05
C THR A 403 -24.77 -13.06 13.18
N SER A 404 -25.89 -13.73 12.98
CA SER A 404 -26.97 -13.30 12.05
C SER A 404 -27.75 -12.06 12.49
N ASP A 405 -27.56 -11.59 13.70
CA ASP A 405 -28.13 -10.36 14.26
C ASP A 405 -27.33 -9.09 13.94
N ILE A 406 -26.10 -9.25 13.38
CA ILE A 406 -25.26 -8.14 12.98
C ILE A 406 -25.38 -7.95 11.46
N THR A 407 -25.84 -6.78 11.06
CA THR A 407 -25.92 -6.39 9.64
C THR A 407 -24.92 -5.27 9.38
N PHE A 408 -24.03 -5.49 8.40
CA PHE A 408 -23.02 -4.50 8.05
C PHE A 408 -23.58 -3.42 7.14
N MET A 409 -23.63 -2.19 7.65
CA MET A 409 -23.92 -0.99 6.88
C MET A 409 -22.65 -0.15 6.72
N PRO A 410 -22.43 0.47 5.56
CA PRO A 410 -21.32 1.40 5.40
C PRO A 410 -21.33 2.48 6.49
N TYR A 411 -20.15 2.81 6.99
CA TYR A 411 -19.98 3.77 8.09
C TYR A 411 -18.78 4.67 7.85
N TYR A 412 -18.96 5.95 8.06
CA TYR A 412 -17.89 6.96 7.95
C TYR A 412 -17.93 7.84 9.19
N GLU A 413 -16.85 7.86 9.96
CA GLU A 413 -16.76 8.59 11.22
C GLU A 413 -17.01 10.09 11.02
N GLY A 414 -17.98 10.61 11.79
CA GLY A 414 -18.38 12.01 11.73
C GLY A 414 -19.38 12.37 10.62
N PHE A 415 -19.83 11.42 9.81
CA PHE A 415 -20.89 11.64 8.85
C PHE A 415 -22.25 11.77 9.54
N ASN A 416 -22.96 12.87 9.31
CA ASN A 416 -24.24 13.18 9.95
C ASN A 416 -25.46 12.97 9.02
N GLY A 417 -25.23 12.45 7.81
CA GLY A 417 -26.31 12.09 6.88
C GLY A 417 -26.86 10.69 7.14
N THR A 418 -27.67 10.18 6.23
CA THR A 418 -28.21 8.82 6.28
C THR A 418 -27.61 7.91 5.22
N ILE A 419 -27.51 6.63 5.55
CA ILE A 419 -27.07 5.58 4.63
C ILE A 419 -28.17 4.51 4.64
N GLU A 420 -28.75 4.23 3.47
CA GLU A 420 -29.87 3.31 3.32
C GLU A 420 -29.60 2.30 2.20
N LYS A 421 -30.01 1.05 2.39
CA LYS A 421 -29.97 0.05 1.34
C LYS A 421 -31.16 0.27 0.39
N VAL A 422 -30.90 0.43 -0.90
CA VAL A 422 -31.92 0.68 -1.94
C VAL A 422 -31.66 -0.23 -3.12
N THR A 423 -32.72 -0.55 -3.87
CA THR A 423 -32.62 -1.36 -5.08
C THR A 423 -32.87 -0.47 -6.30
N ASP A 424 -32.01 -0.54 -7.30
CA ASP A 424 -32.18 0.24 -8.52
C ASP A 424 -33.26 -0.36 -9.46
N LYS A 425 -33.59 0.36 -10.54
CA LYS A 425 -34.59 -0.06 -11.53
C LYS A 425 -34.27 -1.37 -12.26
N LYS A 426 -33.00 -1.85 -12.12
CA LYS A 426 -32.55 -3.12 -12.71
C LYS A 426 -32.53 -4.26 -11.68
N GLY A 427 -32.96 -4.01 -10.44
CA GLY A 427 -32.96 -4.99 -9.36
C GLY A 427 -31.63 -5.16 -8.66
N GLN A 428 -30.67 -4.22 -8.86
CA GLN A 428 -29.37 -4.25 -8.21
C GLN A 428 -29.43 -3.47 -6.89
N ASP A 429 -28.96 -4.10 -5.80
CA ASP A 429 -28.84 -3.46 -4.50
C ASP A 429 -27.69 -2.44 -4.49
N LYS A 430 -27.93 -1.32 -3.82
CA LYS A 430 -26.99 -0.20 -3.65
C LYS A 430 -27.17 0.42 -2.28
N PHE A 431 -26.14 1.13 -1.84
CA PHE A 431 -26.20 1.99 -0.66
C PHE A 431 -26.40 3.43 -1.12
N LEU A 432 -27.47 4.04 -0.62
CA LEU A 432 -27.82 5.44 -0.86
C LEU A 432 -27.26 6.29 0.29
N PHE A 433 -26.36 7.19 -0.02
CA PHE A 433 -25.79 8.15 0.91
C PHE A 433 -26.48 9.49 0.72
N LYS A 434 -27.16 9.98 1.77
CA LYS A 434 -27.89 11.24 1.71
C LYS A 434 -27.26 12.27 2.63
N GLY A 435 -27.03 13.47 2.11
CA GLY A 435 -26.76 14.66 2.91
C GLY A 435 -28.01 15.15 3.65
N VAL A 436 -27.85 16.23 4.37
CA VAL A 436 -28.92 16.82 5.20
C VAL A 436 -29.20 18.25 4.79
N TYR A 437 -30.47 18.55 4.58
CA TYR A 437 -30.95 19.94 4.43
C TYR A 437 -32.17 20.21 5.31
N HIS A 438 -32.33 21.46 5.70
CA HIS A 438 -33.46 21.95 6.49
C HIS A 438 -34.11 23.12 5.77
N LYS A 439 -35.44 23.04 5.60
CA LYS A 439 -36.20 24.16 5.05
C LYS A 439 -36.33 25.27 6.11
N ILE A 440 -35.92 26.48 5.76
CA ILE A 440 -35.99 27.65 6.65
C ILE A 440 -37.28 28.45 6.39
N ASP A 441 -37.57 28.68 5.10
CA ASP A 441 -38.78 29.36 4.66
C ASP A 441 -39.27 28.86 3.28
N ALA A 442 -40.18 29.55 2.61
CA ALA A 442 -40.75 29.14 1.35
C ALA A 442 -39.73 29.03 0.20
N ASP A 443 -38.66 29.78 0.24
CA ASP A 443 -37.67 29.88 -0.84
C ASP A 443 -36.23 29.59 -0.35
N THR A 444 -36.03 29.32 0.95
CA THR A 444 -34.69 29.17 1.57
C THR A 444 -34.50 27.81 2.23
N VAL A 445 -33.36 27.16 1.97
CA VAL A 445 -32.91 25.94 2.66
C VAL A 445 -31.53 26.13 3.24
N ARG A 446 -31.25 25.40 4.34
CA ARG A 446 -29.92 25.27 4.93
C ARG A 446 -29.42 23.85 4.72
N VAL A 447 -28.27 23.69 4.06
CA VAL A 447 -27.61 22.41 3.87
C VAL A 447 -26.52 22.27 4.93
N THR A 448 -26.62 21.20 5.74
CA THR A 448 -25.72 20.97 6.88
C THR A 448 -24.87 19.71 6.74
N GLU A 449 -25.14 18.86 5.73
CA GLU A 449 -24.32 17.70 5.42
C GLU A 449 -24.37 17.40 3.93
N LEU A 450 -23.23 16.92 3.36
CA LEU A 450 -23.10 16.48 1.99
C LEU A 450 -22.88 14.96 1.93
N PRO A 451 -23.29 14.26 0.89
CA PRO A 451 -23.01 12.85 0.71
C PRO A 451 -21.50 12.56 0.75
N VAL A 452 -21.13 11.41 1.33
CA VAL A 452 -19.72 10.98 1.39
C VAL A 452 -19.09 10.97 0.00
N GLY A 453 -17.87 11.53 -0.12
CA GLY A 453 -17.15 11.63 -1.39
C GLY A 453 -17.55 12.82 -2.27
N PHE A 454 -18.54 13.63 -1.85
CA PHE A 454 -18.87 14.89 -2.50
C PHE A 454 -18.37 16.07 -1.64
N TRP A 455 -17.35 16.77 -2.14
CA TRP A 455 -16.60 17.74 -1.34
C TRP A 455 -17.23 19.11 -1.31
N THR A 456 -16.96 19.88 -0.27
CA THR A 456 -17.51 21.23 -0.06
C THR A 456 -17.21 22.17 -1.22
N GLN A 457 -16.00 22.10 -1.80
CA GLN A 457 -15.62 22.91 -2.96
C GLN A 457 -16.40 22.53 -4.22
N ASP A 458 -16.61 21.24 -4.46
CA ASP A 458 -17.43 20.75 -5.59
C ASP A 458 -18.88 21.23 -5.46
N PHE A 459 -19.41 21.23 -4.23
CA PHE A 459 -20.75 21.75 -3.95
C PHE A 459 -20.83 23.27 -4.19
N LYS A 460 -19.85 24.02 -3.73
CA LYS A 460 -19.74 25.48 -4.01
C LYS A 460 -19.71 25.77 -5.51
N GLU A 461 -18.93 25.00 -6.29
CA GLU A 461 -18.90 25.14 -7.75
C GLU A 461 -20.25 24.84 -8.39
N LEU A 462 -20.95 23.82 -7.89
CA LEU A 462 -22.31 23.51 -8.32
C LEU A 462 -23.26 24.69 -8.05
N LEU A 463 -23.26 25.24 -6.83
CA LEU A 463 -24.11 26.39 -6.48
C LEU A 463 -23.81 27.61 -7.34
N ASN A 464 -22.55 27.94 -7.56
CA ASN A 464 -22.12 29.01 -8.46
C ASN A 464 -22.64 28.81 -9.91
N ASN A 465 -22.70 27.56 -10.37
CA ASN A 465 -23.26 27.26 -11.69
C ASN A 465 -24.78 27.45 -11.73
N LEU A 466 -25.50 27.16 -10.64
CA LEU A 466 -26.95 27.34 -10.52
C LEU A 466 -27.38 28.78 -10.31
N GLN A 467 -26.44 29.67 -9.93
CA GLN A 467 -26.63 31.13 -9.81
C GLN A 467 -26.43 31.88 -11.13
N LYS A 468 -25.89 31.22 -12.18
CA LYS A 468 -25.64 31.91 -13.46
C LYS A 468 -26.92 32.38 -14.11
N ASP A 469 -26.91 33.61 -14.63
CA ASP A 469 -27.97 34.24 -15.38
C ASP A 469 -27.84 34.07 -16.90
N LYS A 470 -26.84 33.26 -17.34
CA LYS A 470 -26.57 32.94 -18.74
C LYS A 470 -26.34 31.42 -18.92
N ASP A 471 -26.85 30.87 -19.99
CA ASP A 471 -26.57 29.52 -20.42
C ASP A 471 -25.18 29.40 -21.07
N LYS A 472 -24.84 28.18 -21.54
CA LYS A 472 -23.55 27.92 -22.20
C LYS A 472 -23.38 28.66 -23.53
N ASP A 473 -24.48 29.06 -24.14
CA ASP A 473 -24.53 29.78 -25.43
C ASP A 473 -24.59 31.28 -25.24
N GLY A 474 -24.60 31.80 -23.97
CA GLY A 474 -24.59 33.20 -23.61
C GLY A 474 -25.99 33.84 -23.53
N ASN A 475 -27.09 33.08 -23.69
CA ASN A 475 -28.45 33.58 -23.58
C ASN A 475 -28.81 33.82 -22.11
N LYS A 476 -29.60 34.88 -21.85
CA LYS A 476 -30.09 35.16 -20.50
C LYS A 476 -31.12 34.14 -20.06
N ILE A 477 -30.88 33.57 -18.88
CA ILE A 477 -31.79 32.63 -18.18
C ILE A 477 -32.13 33.20 -16.79
N VAL A 478 -33.23 32.75 -16.22
CA VAL A 478 -33.55 33.04 -14.82
C VAL A 478 -32.73 32.05 -13.96
N PRO A 479 -31.83 32.57 -13.08
CA PRO A 479 -31.05 31.68 -12.24
C PRO A 479 -31.95 30.89 -11.28
N LEU A 480 -31.59 29.65 -11.01
CA LEU A 480 -32.33 28.79 -10.07
C LEU A 480 -32.13 29.27 -8.62
N ILE A 481 -30.91 29.70 -8.29
CA ILE A 481 -30.51 30.18 -6.96
C ILE A 481 -30.30 31.69 -7.05
N LYS A 482 -30.91 32.44 -6.11
CA LYS A 482 -30.81 33.87 -5.99
C LYS A 482 -29.58 34.28 -5.16
N GLU A 483 -29.37 33.62 -4.03
CA GLU A 483 -28.32 33.97 -3.06
C GLU A 483 -27.82 32.72 -2.35
N VAL A 484 -26.52 32.69 -2.02
CA VAL A 484 -25.87 31.66 -1.20
C VAL A 484 -25.04 32.35 -0.13
N ILE A 485 -25.24 31.95 1.13
CA ILE A 485 -24.40 32.33 2.27
C ILE A 485 -23.60 31.12 2.71
N GLU A 486 -22.29 31.28 2.75
CA GLU A 486 -21.32 30.22 3.07
C GLU A 486 -20.85 30.36 4.52
N ASN A 487 -21.20 29.41 5.38
CA ASN A 487 -20.80 29.37 6.80
C ASN A 487 -19.99 28.12 7.16
N TYR A 488 -19.58 27.34 6.13
CA TYR A 488 -18.82 26.11 6.31
C TYR A 488 -17.42 26.38 6.91
N THR A 489 -16.86 25.33 7.53
CA THR A 489 -15.49 25.29 8.04
C THR A 489 -14.71 24.16 7.34
N ASP A 490 -13.49 23.92 7.76
CA ASP A 490 -12.70 22.75 7.34
C ASP A 490 -13.31 21.41 7.74
N SER A 491 -14.13 21.40 8.79
CA SER A 491 -14.76 20.21 9.37
C SER A 491 -16.29 20.15 9.22
N THR A 492 -16.95 21.29 8.99
CA THR A 492 -18.42 21.37 8.93
C THR A 492 -18.93 21.89 7.60
N VAL A 493 -20.10 21.39 7.20
CA VAL A 493 -20.86 21.88 6.04
C VAL A 493 -21.97 22.78 6.55
N ASP A 494 -22.06 24.01 6.02
CA ASP A 494 -23.14 24.93 6.34
C ASP A 494 -23.32 25.96 5.21
N PHE A 495 -24.40 25.80 4.44
CA PHE A 495 -24.78 26.68 3.36
C PHE A 495 -26.24 27.09 3.50
N LEU A 496 -26.49 28.38 3.49
CA LEU A 496 -27.85 28.94 3.40
C LEU A 496 -28.11 29.33 1.94
N ILE A 497 -29.11 28.71 1.31
CA ILE A 497 -29.39 28.81 -0.13
C ILE A 497 -30.78 29.37 -0.32
N THR A 498 -30.88 30.55 -0.92
CA THR A 498 -32.15 31.18 -1.28
C THR A 498 -32.43 30.98 -2.77
N PHE A 499 -33.50 30.32 -3.08
CA PHE A 499 -33.97 30.05 -4.44
C PHE A 499 -34.72 31.23 -5.04
N THR A 500 -34.81 31.27 -6.35
CA THR A 500 -35.74 32.14 -7.04
C THR A 500 -37.18 31.74 -6.66
N LYS A 501 -38.02 32.76 -6.40
CA LYS A 501 -39.37 32.60 -5.83
C LYS A 501 -40.19 31.47 -6.46
N GLY A 502 -40.66 30.56 -5.60
CA GLY A 502 -41.47 29.40 -5.97
C GLY A 502 -40.71 28.17 -6.53
N LYS A 503 -39.42 28.32 -6.86
CA LYS A 503 -38.61 27.24 -7.41
C LYS A 503 -38.31 26.13 -6.39
N LEU A 504 -38.14 26.50 -5.14
CA LEU A 504 -37.92 25.55 -4.05
C LEU A 504 -39.11 24.57 -3.93
N GLY A 505 -40.31 25.10 -3.83
CA GLY A 505 -41.53 24.28 -3.73
C GLY A 505 -41.78 23.36 -4.95
N GLU A 506 -41.45 23.84 -6.15
CA GLU A 506 -41.49 23.03 -7.39
C GLU A 506 -40.53 21.85 -7.31
N LEU A 507 -39.28 22.08 -6.88
CA LEU A 507 -38.25 21.05 -6.77
C LEU A 507 -38.55 20.03 -5.64
N GLU A 508 -39.04 20.49 -4.49
CA GLU A 508 -39.36 19.59 -3.37
C GLU A 508 -40.57 18.68 -3.68
N SER A 509 -41.58 19.21 -4.41
CA SER A 509 -42.77 18.43 -4.74
C SER A 509 -42.57 17.44 -5.90
N SER A 510 -41.50 17.58 -6.66
CA SER A 510 -41.19 16.73 -7.80
C SER A 510 -40.36 15.52 -7.35
N PRO A 511 -40.82 14.25 -7.62
CA PRO A 511 -40.09 13.06 -7.24
C PRO A 511 -38.84 12.87 -8.12
N ALA A 512 -37.81 12.27 -7.55
CA ALA A 512 -36.59 11.85 -8.22
C ALA A 512 -36.34 10.34 -8.00
N ASP A 513 -35.08 9.90 -8.05
CA ASP A 513 -34.74 8.49 -7.89
C ASP A 513 -34.63 8.12 -6.40
N TYR A 514 -34.86 6.86 -6.06
CA TYR A 514 -34.67 6.28 -4.72
C TYR A 514 -35.49 6.95 -3.60
N GLY A 515 -36.66 7.48 -3.90
CA GLY A 515 -37.49 8.18 -2.91
C GLY A 515 -37.02 9.61 -2.59
N CYS A 516 -35.97 10.08 -3.24
CA CYS A 516 -35.50 11.46 -3.16
C CYS A 516 -36.39 12.39 -4.00
N ASN A 517 -36.26 13.71 -3.77
CA ASN A 517 -36.92 14.73 -4.57
C ASN A 517 -35.96 15.42 -5.56
N MET A 518 -36.50 16.26 -6.42
CA MET A 518 -35.70 16.97 -7.43
C MET A 518 -34.77 18.02 -6.81
N LEU A 519 -35.06 18.55 -5.63
CA LEU A 519 -34.16 19.44 -4.91
C LEU A 519 -32.86 18.68 -4.52
N GLU A 520 -33.02 17.51 -3.88
CA GLU A 520 -31.89 16.65 -3.50
C GLU A 520 -31.06 16.26 -4.72
N LYS A 521 -31.72 15.93 -5.83
CA LYS A 521 -31.04 15.60 -7.09
C LYS A 521 -30.30 16.78 -7.68
N THR A 522 -30.93 17.95 -7.73
CA THR A 522 -30.34 19.18 -8.31
C THR A 522 -29.14 19.66 -7.52
N LEU A 523 -29.22 19.61 -6.19
CA LEU A 523 -28.15 19.96 -5.28
C LEU A 523 -27.14 18.82 -5.06
N LYS A 524 -27.33 17.66 -5.70
CA LYS A 524 -26.50 16.44 -5.51
C LYS A 524 -26.37 16.04 -4.05
N LEU A 525 -27.46 16.15 -3.29
CA LEU A 525 -27.49 15.79 -1.86
C LEU A 525 -27.63 14.28 -1.64
N TYR A 526 -27.53 13.48 -2.67
CA TYR A 526 -27.38 12.02 -2.56
C TYR A 526 -26.46 11.48 -3.65
N ASN A 527 -25.82 10.36 -3.33
CA ASN A 527 -25.13 9.49 -4.28
C ASN A 527 -25.37 8.02 -3.93
N THR A 528 -24.99 7.11 -4.81
CA THR A 528 -25.11 5.67 -4.57
C THR A 528 -23.77 4.98 -4.80
N GLN A 529 -23.46 3.98 -3.96
CA GLN A 529 -22.31 3.08 -4.11
C GLN A 529 -22.77 1.62 -4.06
N THR A 530 -21.95 0.70 -4.57
CA THR A 530 -22.19 -0.74 -4.57
C THR A 530 -21.03 -1.46 -3.91
N ASP A 531 -21.30 -2.59 -3.29
CA ASP A 531 -20.33 -3.50 -2.70
C ASP A 531 -19.95 -4.68 -3.62
N THR A 532 -20.33 -4.61 -4.90
CA THR A 532 -20.17 -5.72 -5.85
C THR A 532 -18.75 -5.86 -6.42
N ASN A 533 -17.83 -4.95 -6.10
CA ASN A 533 -16.47 -4.91 -6.64
C ASN A 533 -15.41 -4.99 -5.56
N MET A 534 -15.51 -5.96 -4.67
CA MET A 534 -14.54 -6.17 -3.59
C MET A 534 -13.52 -7.26 -3.98
N HIS A 535 -12.46 -6.85 -4.70
CA HIS A 535 -11.32 -7.72 -4.99
C HIS A 535 -10.20 -7.44 -4.00
N LEU A 536 -9.62 -8.48 -3.39
CA LEU A 536 -8.51 -8.38 -2.45
C LEU A 536 -7.47 -9.45 -2.78
N PHE A 537 -6.21 -9.19 -2.45
CA PHE A 537 -5.22 -10.26 -2.35
C PHE A 537 -5.49 -11.07 -1.09
N ASP A 538 -5.60 -12.37 -1.23
CA ASP A 538 -5.68 -13.29 -0.10
C ASP A 538 -4.30 -13.48 0.57
N TYR A 539 -4.26 -14.36 1.58
CA TYR A 539 -3.03 -14.68 2.32
C TYR A 539 -1.96 -15.39 1.46
N ASP A 540 -2.35 -15.94 0.28
CA ASP A 540 -1.45 -16.61 -0.69
C ASP A 540 -1.01 -15.69 -1.84
N ASP A 541 -1.34 -14.38 -1.79
CA ASP A 541 -1.13 -13.38 -2.86
C ASP A 541 -1.91 -13.69 -4.16
N LYS A 542 -3.06 -14.36 -4.04
CA LYS A 542 -4.01 -14.56 -5.12
C LYS A 542 -5.12 -13.52 -5.04
N LEU A 543 -5.52 -12.99 -6.19
CA LEU A 543 -6.68 -12.10 -6.27
C LEU A 543 -7.97 -12.90 -6.11
N LYS A 544 -8.77 -12.53 -5.11
CA LYS A 544 -10.08 -13.13 -4.83
C LYS A 544 -11.15 -12.04 -4.84
N LYS A 545 -12.29 -12.34 -5.47
CA LYS A 545 -13.49 -11.52 -5.38
C LYS A 545 -14.31 -11.98 -4.18
N TYR A 546 -14.76 -11.02 -3.38
CA TYR A 546 -15.67 -11.24 -2.27
C TYR A 546 -17.05 -10.68 -2.62
N ASP A 547 -18.10 -11.42 -2.29
CA ASP A 547 -19.47 -11.04 -2.63
C ASP A 547 -20.14 -10.22 -1.52
N ASP A 548 -19.70 -10.41 -0.27
CA ASP A 548 -20.16 -9.63 0.88
C ASP A 548 -19.06 -9.38 1.93
N VAL A 549 -19.38 -8.57 2.93
CA VAL A 549 -18.49 -8.19 4.03
C VAL A 549 -18.20 -9.38 4.96
N GLU A 550 -19.17 -10.24 5.16
CA GLU A 550 -19.06 -11.39 6.04
C GLU A 550 -18.04 -12.39 5.49
N ASP A 551 -18.00 -12.60 4.19
CA ASP A 551 -17.00 -13.44 3.53
C ASP A 551 -15.57 -12.93 3.77
N ILE A 552 -15.38 -11.60 3.73
CA ILE A 552 -14.08 -10.97 4.04
C ILE A 552 -13.69 -11.26 5.50
N ILE A 553 -14.63 -11.06 6.44
CA ILE A 553 -14.36 -11.30 7.85
C ILE A 553 -14.11 -12.77 8.13
N ASN A 554 -14.81 -13.68 7.46
CA ASN A 554 -14.65 -15.11 7.66
C ASN A 554 -13.27 -15.62 7.21
N ASP A 555 -12.82 -15.24 6.01
CA ASP A 555 -11.49 -15.59 5.53
C ASP A 555 -10.39 -14.98 6.42
N TYR A 556 -10.56 -13.72 6.81
CA TYR A 556 -9.66 -13.03 7.74
C TYR A 556 -9.57 -13.74 9.09
N TYR A 557 -10.72 -14.16 9.64
CA TYR A 557 -10.83 -14.80 10.96
C TYR A 557 -9.99 -16.07 11.07
N GLU A 558 -10.10 -16.96 10.09
CA GLU A 558 -9.36 -18.24 10.07
C GLU A 558 -7.85 -17.99 10.08
N ILE A 559 -7.38 -17.12 9.21
CA ILE A 559 -5.95 -16.81 9.10
C ILE A 559 -5.43 -16.05 10.33
N ARG A 560 -6.24 -15.13 10.90
CA ARG A 560 -5.84 -14.44 12.12
C ARG A 560 -5.73 -15.40 13.31
N LEU A 561 -6.62 -16.37 13.40
CA LEU A 561 -6.60 -17.39 14.45
C LEU A 561 -5.33 -18.27 14.35
N GLU A 562 -4.94 -18.67 13.12
CA GLU A 562 -3.66 -19.36 12.89
C GLU A 562 -2.46 -18.52 13.37
N HIS A 563 -2.47 -17.22 13.16
CA HIS A 563 -1.39 -16.34 13.64
C HIS A 563 -1.37 -16.22 15.17
N TYR A 564 -2.51 -16.34 15.85
CA TYR A 564 -2.52 -16.45 17.32
C TYR A 564 -1.89 -17.75 17.80
N ASP A 565 -2.10 -18.86 17.08
CA ASP A 565 -1.46 -20.16 17.38
C ASP A 565 0.05 -20.06 17.19
N MET A 566 0.50 -19.58 16.03
CA MET A 566 1.94 -19.32 15.76
C MET A 566 2.58 -18.40 16.81
N ARG A 567 1.88 -17.33 17.21
CA ARG A 567 2.35 -16.41 18.25
C ARG A 567 2.45 -17.09 19.61
N LYS A 568 1.47 -17.91 19.97
CA LYS A 568 1.47 -18.67 21.22
C LYS A 568 2.65 -19.63 21.26
N ASP A 569 2.85 -20.39 20.20
CA ASP A 569 3.98 -21.33 20.08
C ASP A 569 5.32 -20.63 20.22
N TYR A 570 5.53 -19.54 19.50
CA TYR A 570 6.74 -18.73 19.59
C TYR A 570 6.98 -18.18 21.00
N LEU A 571 5.93 -17.68 21.67
CA LEU A 571 6.05 -17.16 23.03
C LEU A 571 6.36 -18.26 24.04
N VAL A 572 5.78 -19.46 23.90
CA VAL A 572 6.05 -20.63 24.74
C VAL A 572 7.51 -21.04 24.56
N GLU A 573 7.96 -21.24 23.31
CA GLU A 573 9.35 -21.62 23.02
C GLU A 573 10.37 -20.64 23.58
N ASN A 574 10.15 -19.34 23.39
CA ASN A 574 11.03 -18.31 23.94
C ASN A 574 11.06 -18.30 25.47
N LEU A 575 9.90 -18.45 26.12
CA LEU A 575 9.84 -18.46 27.59
C LEU A 575 10.48 -19.73 28.16
N GLU A 576 10.30 -20.87 27.53
CA GLU A 576 10.99 -22.11 27.92
C GLU A 576 12.51 -21.97 27.80
N ARG A 577 12.98 -21.36 26.70
CA ARG A 577 14.40 -21.08 26.50
C ARG A 577 14.95 -20.08 27.54
N GLU A 578 14.23 -18.97 27.78
CA GLU A 578 14.64 -18.00 28.82
C GLU A 578 14.68 -18.64 30.21
N LEU A 579 13.69 -19.48 30.51
CA LEU A 579 13.58 -20.21 31.77
C LEU A 579 14.77 -21.16 31.96
N MET A 580 15.16 -21.91 30.96
CA MET A 580 16.30 -22.80 30.93
C MET A 580 17.60 -22.00 31.19
N ILE A 581 17.78 -20.88 30.47
CA ILE A 581 18.96 -20.00 30.66
C ILE A 581 19.06 -19.47 32.09
N LEU A 582 17.95 -18.97 32.65
CA LEU A 582 17.90 -18.43 34.01
C LEU A 582 18.18 -19.53 35.05
N THR A 583 17.63 -20.73 34.85
CA THR A 583 17.85 -21.88 35.72
C THR A 583 19.33 -22.29 35.72
N ASN A 584 19.95 -22.42 34.56
CA ASN A 584 21.35 -22.78 34.42
C ASN A 584 22.27 -21.71 35.00
N LYS A 585 21.98 -20.43 34.79
CA LYS A 585 22.76 -19.35 35.38
C LYS A 585 22.68 -19.34 36.90
N ALA A 586 21.49 -19.48 37.49
CA ALA A 586 21.36 -19.54 38.95
C ALA A 586 22.09 -20.74 39.56
N ARG A 587 21.92 -21.94 38.96
CA ARG A 587 22.61 -23.16 39.35
C ARG A 587 24.14 -23.02 39.23
N TYR A 588 24.62 -22.45 38.12
CA TYR A 588 26.04 -22.25 37.88
C TYR A 588 26.68 -21.33 38.94
N ILE A 589 26.06 -20.21 39.28
CA ILE A 589 26.52 -19.30 40.31
C ILE A 589 26.54 -20.01 41.68
N GLN A 590 25.48 -20.73 41.99
CA GLN A 590 25.38 -21.47 43.25
C GLN A 590 26.46 -22.56 43.36
N GLU A 591 26.70 -23.35 42.32
CA GLU A 591 27.75 -24.38 42.28
C GLU A 591 29.19 -23.78 42.34
N LEU A 592 29.39 -22.55 41.87
CA LEU A 592 30.62 -21.81 42.05
C LEU A 592 30.81 -21.33 43.50
N LEU A 593 29.74 -20.83 44.15
CA LEU A 593 29.78 -20.38 45.55
C LEU A 593 30.01 -21.55 46.52
N ASP A 594 29.37 -22.69 46.24
CA ASP A 594 29.52 -23.91 47.06
C ASP A 594 30.83 -24.66 46.79
N GLY A 595 31.61 -24.22 45.82
CA GLY A 595 32.87 -24.86 45.44
C GLY A 595 32.72 -26.18 44.67
N THR A 596 31.50 -26.53 44.29
CA THR A 596 31.19 -27.74 43.49
C THR A 596 31.71 -27.64 42.04
N ILE A 597 31.83 -26.41 41.52
CA ILE A 597 32.56 -26.06 40.30
C ILE A 597 33.75 -25.18 40.66
N ASP A 598 34.96 -25.60 40.23
CA ASP A 598 36.15 -24.76 40.28
C ASP A 598 36.79 -24.68 38.90
N LEU A 599 36.77 -23.51 38.30
CA LEU A 599 37.33 -23.23 36.96
C LEU A 599 38.79 -22.75 37.00
N ARG A 600 39.36 -22.54 38.16
CA ARG A 600 40.73 -22.02 38.31
C ARG A 600 41.73 -23.01 37.72
N LYS A 601 42.61 -22.50 36.86
CA LYS A 601 43.67 -23.27 36.18
C LYS A 601 43.19 -24.36 35.21
N LYS A 602 41.92 -24.44 34.90
CA LYS A 602 41.38 -25.39 33.88
C LYS A 602 41.48 -24.82 32.48
N LYS A 603 41.74 -25.69 31.50
CA LYS A 603 41.70 -25.32 30.08
C LYS A 603 40.24 -25.25 29.61
N LYS A 604 40.03 -24.53 28.49
CA LYS A 604 38.69 -24.34 27.91
C LYS A 604 37.98 -25.67 27.65
N GLU A 605 38.69 -26.66 27.12
CA GLU A 605 38.15 -27.99 26.82
C GLU A 605 37.71 -28.71 28.10
N GLU A 606 38.54 -28.67 29.17
CA GLU A 606 38.21 -29.25 30.47
C GLU A 606 36.99 -28.57 31.14
N ILE A 607 36.78 -27.31 30.88
CA ILE A 607 35.59 -26.56 31.36
C ILE A 607 34.35 -26.99 30.59
N THR A 608 34.47 -27.16 29.28
CA THR A 608 33.35 -27.61 28.44
C THR A 608 32.91 -29.01 28.80
N GLU A 609 33.88 -29.94 29.01
CA GLU A 609 33.60 -31.31 29.48
C GLU A 609 32.95 -31.30 30.86
N LEU A 610 33.48 -30.56 31.83
CA LEU A 610 32.90 -30.44 33.17
C LEU A 610 31.45 -29.95 33.19
N LEU A 611 31.12 -28.96 32.34
CA LEU A 611 29.76 -28.43 32.26
C LEU A 611 28.83 -29.42 31.52
N SER A 612 29.33 -30.15 30.52
CA SER A 612 28.60 -31.20 29.86
C SER A 612 28.31 -32.38 30.80
N ASP A 613 29.30 -32.83 31.60
CA ASP A 613 29.15 -33.91 32.56
C ASP A 613 28.20 -33.58 33.71
N LYS A 614 27.90 -32.29 33.89
CA LYS A 614 26.93 -31.76 34.86
C LYS A 614 25.58 -31.49 34.25
N ASP A 615 25.29 -31.94 33.02
CA ASP A 615 24.04 -31.75 32.31
C ASP A 615 23.62 -30.27 32.22
N TYR A 616 24.56 -29.38 31.88
CA TYR A 616 24.19 -28.03 31.45
C TYR A 616 23.83 -28.03 29.99
N GLU A 617 22.70 -27.39 29.65
CA GLU A 617 22.23 -27.33 28.28
C GLU A 617 23.06 -26.32 27.46
N GLN A 618 23.38 -26.71 26.23
CA GLN A 618 23.98 -25.83 25.25
C GLN A 618 22.90 -24.95 24.62
N ILE A 619 23.24 -23.71 24.24
CA ILE A 619 22.33 -22.77 23.64
C ILE A 619 22.78 -22.52 22.20
N ASP A 620 21.93 -22.81 21.23
CA ASP A 620 22.20 -22.65 19.81
C ASP A 620 23.58 -23.24 19.40
N ASP A 621 24.43 -22.45 18.76
CA ASP A 621 25.78 -22.82 18.35
C ASP A 621 26.84 -22.60 19.47
N ASP A 622 26.41 -22.31 20.71
CA ASP A 622 27.35 -22.07 21.83
C ASP A 622 27.77 -23.37 22.50
N VAL A 623 28.56 -24.16 21.78
CA VAL A 623 29.18 -25.39 22.30
C VAL A 623 30.13 -25.18 23.48
N ASP A 624 30.56 -23.93 23.74
CA ASP A 624 31.55 -23.54 24.78
C ASP A 624 30.88 -23.04 26.06
N TYR A 625 29.54 -23.05 26.17
CA TYR A 625 28.80 -22.51 27.33
C TYR A 625 29.14 -21.06 27.67
N LYS A 626 29.39 -20.22 26.66
CA LYS A 626 29.79 -18.81 26.85
C LYS A 626 28.80 -18.02 27.69
N TYR A 627 27.50 -18.37 27.63
CA TYR A 627 26.45 -17.74 28.41
C TYR A 627 26.60 -17.93 29.92
N LEU A 628 27.39 -18.96 30.37
CA LEU A 628 27.80 -19.22 31.77
C LEU A 628 29.19 -18.69 32.04
N VAL A 629 30.16 -19.12 31.23
CA VAL A 629 31.61 -18.89 31.49
C VAL A 629 31.99 -17.42 31.32
N LYS A 630 31.30 -16.63 30.51
CA LYS A 630 31.55 -15.19 30.33
C LYS A 630 30.84 -14.28 31.33
N MET A 631 30.19 -14.84 32.34
CA MET A 631 29.58 -14.00 33.39
C MET A 631 30.62 -13.20 34.14
N PRO A 632 30.38 -11.90 34.42
CA PRO A 632 31.29 -11.07 35.22
C PRO A 632 31.48 -11.66 36.62
N MET A 633 32.69 -11.59 37.15
CA MET A 633 33.01 -12.13 38.50
C MET A 633 32.19 -11.49 39.62
N ASP A 634 31.77 -10.24 39.47
CA ASP A 634 30.90 -9.52 40.40
C ASP A 634 29.46 -10.01 40.39
N SER A 635 29.08 -10.79 39.38
CA SER A 635 27.74 -11.44 39.32
C SER A 635 27.68 -12.73 40.14
N VAL A 636 28.82 -13.24 40.63
CA VAL A 636 28.88 -14.46 41.48
C VAL A 636 28.63 -14.06 42.95
N SER A 637 27.35 -13.89 43.30
CA SER A 637 26.95 -13.51 44.66
C SER A 637 25.60 -14.15 45.03
N GLU A 638 25.33 -14.37 46.30
CA GLU A 638 24.04 -14.87 46.79
C GLU A 638 22.86 -13.95 46.39
N GLU A 639 23.09 -12.63 46.42
CA GLU A 639 22.06 -11.64 45.98
C GLU A 639 21.68 -11.82 44.54
N ASN A 640 22.66 -12.14 43.66
CA ASN A 640 22.38 -12.35 42.24
C ASN A 640 21.68 -13.70 41.99
N VAL A 641 21.98 -14.74 42.75
CA VAL A 641 21.23 -16.01 42.72
C VAL A 641 19.79 -15.76 43.08
N GLU A 642 19.50 -15.02 44.17
CA GLU A 642 18.13 -14.70 44.57
C GLU A 642 17.39 -13.89 43.49
N LYS A 643 18.05 -12.93 42.85
CA LYS A 643 17.49 -12.15 41.74
C LYS A 643 17.15 -13.04 40.54
N LEU A 644 18.06 -13.92 40.13
CA LEU A 644 17.83 -14.84 39.00
C LEU A 644 16.71 -15.84 39.30
N LEU A 645 16.62 -16.33 40.54
CA LEU A 645 15.53 -17.21 40.96
C LEU A 645 14.16 -16.48 40.93
N ASN A 646 14.10 -15.22 41.35
CA ASN A 646 12.90 -14.41 41.28
C ASN A 646 12.50 -14.14 39.82
N GLU A 647 13.45 -13.84 38.92
CA GLU A 647 13.22 -13.69 37.49
C GLU A 647 12.74 -15.00 36.86
N ARG A 648 13.37 -16.14 37.22
CA ARG A 648 12.97 -17.47 36.76
C ARG A 648 11.52 -17.79 37.18
N ASN A 649 11.17 -17.57 38.46
CA ASN A 649 9.83 -17.84 38.96
C ASN A 649 8.79 -16.97 38.23
N SER A 650 9.08 -15.69 38.01
CA SER A 650 8.18 -14.80 37.23
C SER A 650 8.02 -15.27 35.78
N LYS A 651 9.06 -15.84 35.17
CA LYS A 651 8.97 -16.40 33.80
C LYS A 651 8.20 -17.72 33.78
N ALA A 652 8.38 -18.56 34.81
CA ALA A 652 7.61 -19.79 34.95
C ALA A 652 6.09 -19.50 35.08
N GLU A 653 5.71 -18.51 35.90
CA GLU A 653 4.31 -18.07 36.03
C GLU A 653 3.76 -17.55 34.67
N GLN A 654 4.56 -16.78 33.93
CA GLN A 654 4.18 -16.29 32.60
C GLN A 654 3.99 -17.43 31.61
N LEU A 655 4.90 -18.42 31.60
CA LEU A 655 4.80 -19.61 30.76
C LEU A 655 3.54 -20.41 31.05
N GLU A 656 3.26 -20.67 32.33
CA GLU A 656 2.06 -21.38 32.75
C GLU A 656 0.78 -20.62 32.33
N GLN A 657 0.75 -19.29 32.53
CA GLN A 657 -0.36 -18.45 32.12
C GLN A 657 -0.59 -18.54 30.61
N ILE A 658 0.46 -18.45 29.78
CA ILE A 658 0.32 -18.52 28.32
C ILE A 658 -0.13 -19.90 27.89
N LYS A 659 0.44 -20.98 28.45
CA LYS A 659 0.01 -22.35 28.14
C LYS A 659 -1.47 -22.60 28.44
N ASN A 660 -1.97 -22.05 29.54
CA ASN A 660 -3.35 -22.20 29.98
C ASN A 660 -4.35 -21.26 29.26
N THR A 661 -3.86 -20.21 28.59
CA THR A 661 -4.73 -19.29 27.84
C THR A 661 -4.96 -19.82 26.43
N THR A 662 -6.20 -19.95 25.99
CA THR A 662 -6.50 -20.36 24.62
C THR A 662 -6.26 -19.22 23.63
N ILE A 663 -6.11 -19.54 22.35
CA ILE A 663 -5.90 -18.54 21.30
C ILE A 663 -7.12 -17.62 21.15
N GLU A 664 -8.33 -18.16 21.33
CA GLU A 664 -9.57 -17.39 21.33
C GLU A 664 -9.63 -16.41 22.51
N GLN A 665 -9.16 -16.82 23.68
CA GLN A 665 -9.08 -15.95 24.87
C GLN A 665 -8.05 -14.84 24.67
N MET A 666 -6.90 -15.14 24.01
CA MET A 666 -5.91 -14.12 23.66
C MET A 666 -6.53 -13.05 22.76
N TRP A 667 -7.20 -13.48 21.70
CA TRP A 667 -7.85 -12.56 20.77
C TRP A 667 -9.00 -11.79 21.42
N MET A 668 -9.84 -12.45 22.21
CA MET A 668 -10.93 -11.81 22.95
C MET A 668 -10.42 -10.67 23.84
N THR A 669 -9.35 -10.92 24.59
CA THR A 669 -8.75 -9.89 25.48
C THR A 669 -8.22 -8.69 24.68
N GLU A 670 -7.60 -8.92 23.54
CA GLU A 670 -7.10 -7.85 22.68
C GLU A 670 -8.25 -7.06 22.01
N LEU A 671 -9.36 -7.72 21.65
CA LEU A 671 -10.57 -7.05 21.15
C LEU A 671 -11.22 -6.16 22.24
N GLU A 672 -11.23 -6.60 23.50
CA GLU A 672 -11.72 -5.78 24.61
C GLU A 672 -10.85 -4.54 24.85
N ILE A 673 -9.53 -4.70 24.79
CA ILE A 673 -8.60 -3.58 24.90
C ILE A 673 -8.80 -2.60 23.72
N LEU A 674 -8.92 -3.12 22.50
CA LEU A 674 -9.16 -2.29 21.34
C LEU A 674 -10.46 -1.50 21.43
N GLU A 675 -11.54 -2.14 21.88
CA GLU A 675 -12.83 -1.48 22.02
C GLU A 675 -12.76 -0.30 23.00
N GLN A 676 -12.08 -0.46 24.14
CA GLN A 676 -11.86 0.62 25.10
C GLN A 676 -11.02 1.75 24.52
N GLU A 677 -9.88 1.45 23.90
CA GLU A 677 -9.00 2.45 23.31
C GLU A 677 -9.65 3.15 22.10
N TYR A 678 -10.49 2.44 21.33
CA TYR A 678 -11.25 3.05 20.25
C TYR A 678 -12.24 4.10 20.75
N GLN A 679 -12.91 3.85 21.89
CA GLN A 679 -13.78 4.85 22.52
C GLN A 679 -13.00 6.09 22.99
N GLU A 680 -11.80 5.91 23.55
CA GLU A 680 -10.93 7.03 23.93
C GLU A 680 -10.42 7.79 22.68
N TYR A 681 -10.08 7.06 21.61
CA TYR A 681 -9.69 7.66 20.31
C TYR A 681 -10.83 8.52 19.73
N LEU A 682 -12.07 8.05 19.74
CA LEU A 682 -13.23 8.80 19.26
C LEU A 682 -13.48 10.07 20.10
N LYS A 683 -13.35 9.99 21.42
CA LYS A 683 -13.47 11.16 22.31
C LYS A 683 -12.43 12.22 21.97
N GLU A 684 -11.16 11.82 21.80
CA GLU A 684 -10.08 12.73 21.46
C GLU A 684 -10.29 13.36 20.07
N ARG A 685 -10.70 12.55 19.07
CA ARG A 685 -11.01 13.02 17.72
C ARG A 685 -12.14 14.07 17.73
N LYS A 686 -13.24 13.81 18.45
CA LYS A 686 -14.35 14.75 18.62
C LYS A 686 -13.90 16.05 19.29
N ARG A 687 -13.06 15.94 20.33
CA ARG A 687 -12.51 17.10 21.04
C ARG A 687 -11.65 17.98 20.13
N ILE A 688 -10.80 17.38 19.31
CA ILE A 688 -9.96 18.11 18.34
C ILE A 688 -10.85 18.80 17.29
N THR A 689 -11.85 18.11 16.76
CA THR A 689 -12.79 18.65 15.76
C THR A 689 -13.67 19.79 16.31
N SER A 690 -14.07 19.74 17.58
CA SER A 690 -14.84 20.82 18.23
C SER A 690 -14.02 22.04 18.61
N GLY A 691 -12.69 22.01 18.43
CA GLY A 691 -11.80 23.14 18.75
C GLY A 691 -11.59 23.36 20.25
N GLU A 692 -11.95 22.44 21.11
CA GLU A 692 -11.67 22.50 22.55
C GLU A 692 -10.17 22.43 22.82
N GLN A 693 -9.54 23.59 23.10
CA GLN A 693 -8.12 23.64 23.42
C GLN A 693 -7.80 22.90 24.71
N THR A 694 -6.91 21.95 24.66
CA THR A 694 -6.28 21.41 25.87
C THR A 694 -5.43 22.47 26.52
N ASN A 695 -5.78 22.87 27.73
CA ASN A 695 -4.85 23.44 28.68
C ASN A 695 -3.81 22.38 29.06
N GLN A 696 -2.82 22.13 28.19
CA GLN A 696 -1.65 21.29 28.47
C GLN A 696 -0.65 22.00 29.41
N LYS A 697 -1.16 22.64 30.47
CA LYS A 697 -0.32 22.96 31.62
C LYS A 697 -0.88 22.16 32.80
N ASN A 698 -0.18 21.08 33.18
CA ASN A 698 -0.39 20.19 34.33
C ASN A 698 -1.07 18.83 34.05
N ALA A 699 -0.54 18.05 33.15
CA ALA A 699 -0.68 16.59 33.23
C ALA A 699 0.66 15.95 33.60
N LYS A 700 1.23 16.33 34.74
CA LYS A 700 2.07 15.41 35.50
C LYS A 700 1.14 14.38 36.14
N ALA A 701 1.04 13.28 35.46
CA ALA A 701 0.59 11.97 35.88
C ALA A 701 0.08 11.84 37.34
N THR A 702 -1.22 11.89 37.53
CA THR A 702 -1.83 11.08 38.57
C THR A 702 -2.45 9.88 37.88
N ILE A 703 -1.65 8.83 37.68
CA ILE A 703 -2.11 7.56 37.15
C ILE A 703 -2.50 6.70 38.34
N THR A 704 -3.78 6.58 38.58
CA THR A 704 -4.34 5.61 39.52
C THR A 704 -3.97 4.19 39.09
N LYS A 705 -3.32 3.47 39.98
CA LYS A 705 -2.91 2.08 39.81
C LYS A 705 -4.13 1.16 39.74
N THR A 706 -4.56 0.80 38.54
CA THR A 706 -5.44 -0.34 38.35
C THR A 706 -4.69 -1.44 37.57
N GLY A 707 -5.09 -2.71 37.79
CA GLY A 707 -4.32 -3.93 37.46
C GLY A 707 -3.73 -4.07 36.05
N VAL A 708 -4.24 -3.32 35.06
CA VAL A 708 -3.77 -3.32 33.66
C VAL A 708 -2.32 -2.85 33.51
N LYS A 709 -1.81 -1.97 34.39
CA LYS A 709 -0.38 -1.55 34.37
C LYS A 709 0.61 -2.66 34.67
N LYS A 710 0.21 -3.72 35.36
CA LYS A 710 1.10 -4.84 35.66
C LYS A 710 1.39 -5.71 34.45
N ILE A 711 0.42 -5.85 33.53
CA ILE A 711 0.58 -6.69 32.32
C ILE A 711 1.46 -5.99 31.29
N VAL A 712 1.26 -4.69 31.03
CA VAL A 712 2.03 -3.93 30.04
C VAL A 712 3.49 -3.68 30.47
N LYS A 713 3.77 -3.52 31.76
CA LYS A 713 5.15 -3.37 32.25
C LYS A 713 5.94 -4.67 32.22
N LYS A 714 5.29 -5.85 32.31
CA LYS A 714 5.98 -7.15 32.28
C LYS A 714 6.38 -7.57 30.85
N THR A 715 5.64 -7.13 29.82
CA THR A 715 5.97 -7.41 28.40
C THR A 715 7.11 -6.57 27.86
N THR A 716 7.44 -5.42 28.45
CA THR A 716 8.55 -4.57 28.01
C THR A 716 9.96 -5.16 28.25
N ASN A 717 10.11 -6.15 29.10
CA ASN A 717 11.41 -6.81 29.31
C ASN A 717 11.69 -7.92 28.26
N ALA A 718 10.66 -8.50 27.63
CA ALA A 718 10.86 -9.42 26.50
C ALA A 718 11.44 -8.71 25.26
N LYS A 719 11.27 -7.39 25.15
CA LYS A 719 11.79 -6.56 24.06
C LYS A 719 13.31 -6.57 23.88
N LYS A 720 14.06 -6.72 24.95
CA LYS A 720 15.53 -6.63 24.87
C LYS A 720 16.18 -7.84 24.19
N VAL A 721 15.51 -9.00 24.21
CA VAL A 721 16.09 -10.24 23.68
C VAL A 721 15.73 -10.41 22.19
N ALA A 722 14.49 -10.06 21.78
CA ALA A 722 14.08 -10.20 20.39
C ALA A 722 14.82 -9.27 19.40
N ILE A 723 15.36 -8.13 19.87
CA ILE A 723 16.05 -7.15 19.02
C ILE A 723 17.51 -7.51 18.78
N GLU A 724 18.15 -8.23 19.71
CA GLU A 724 19.55 -8.68 19.52
C GLU A 724 19.69 -9.79 18.45
N PHE A 725 18.60 -10.47 18.09
CA PHE A 725 18.63 -11.51 17.06
C PHE A 725 18.35 -10.99 15.63
N VAL A 726 17.80 -9.78 15.48
CA VAL A 726 17.56 -9.17 14.16
C VAL A 726 18.80 -8.41 13.63
N GLU A 727 19.76 -8.09 14.51
CA GLU A 727 20.99 -7.35 14.14
C GLU A 727 22.21 -8.26 13.92
N LYS A 728 22.05 -9.57 13.88
CA LYS A 728 23.07 -10.53 13.47
C LYS A 728 22.53 -11.45 12.39
#